data_f5d1d99b2f04f1a4b3c24d1a16ac8da4
#
_entry.id   f5d1d99b2f04f1a4b3c24d1a16ac8da4
#
_cell.length_a   1.000
_cell.length_b   1.000
_cell.length_c   1.000
_cell.angle_alpha   90.00
_cell.angle_beta   90.00
_cell.angle_gamma   90.00
#
_symmetry.space_group_name_H-M   'P 1'
#
loop_
_entity.id
_entity.type
_entity.pdbx_description
1 polymer ?
#
loop_
_entity_poly.entity_id
_entity_poly.type
_entity_poly.pdbx_seq_one_letter_code
_entity_poly.pdbx_strand_id
1 'polypeptide(L)'
;MNFAKSAWKLVVAIKDLMVLLFLIGFFLILFAAIKQARSVEQAPRTGALLLQLDGPVVEQPSVADTITALSSSGTTNEYRLRDVVHAIERAADDSAIKAVVLDLDSFGGGGQVAMERIGAALDKVRQAKKPVLVHASTYDDDGYMLAAHASEVWLSPIGMVGVTGPGGTITYYKGLIDKIGANIHVYRVGKYKSAVEPYIRADQSPESRESNRQLVAALWDDWLANVTQARAKAKIKDYVADPLAAVKANDGDMAQTAIKLGLVDHLGDDIAFGKRVADLAGEDKDGGEGDFASIPLKTYLKRHKPGNDGAVGVITVAGDIVDGDAPPGTAGGYTIAGLIRDATADDDIKALVLRVDSPGGSAAAAEDIRAALAAAKAQGLPIVVSMGNVAASGGYWVSTAADAIYAEPATITGSIGVFGIVPSFETSLAKIGITSEQVQATPYSGQPDMVGGISPQYDAMAQASVEDIYNRFIGHVADARKLTPERVNEIAQGRVWVGGTAHQLKLVDRFGGIEDAIADAAKRAKLSGSDAGPHYFDPEGSRISRVLQMLSADDGDEETRLGARTAAPRDWLSLTALRQRQWTARALHDLRALVEGPAVRADCLECRGFGAPVPAPEAAKDAGWLARLAAFVKAL
;
A
#
# COMPACT_ATOMS: atom_id res chain seq x y z
N MET A 1 -23.97 44.83 -38.37
CA MET A 1 -23.52 45.58 -37.17
C MET A 1 -23.99 44.98 -35.85
N ASN A 2 -25.18 44.36 -35.77
CA ASN A 2 -25.68 43.79 -34.49
C ASN A 2 -24.96 42.50 -34.05
N PHE A 3 -24.50 41.64 -35.00
CA PHE A 3 -23.78 40.41 -34.68
C PHE A 3 -22.40 40.67 -33.99
N ALA A 4 -21.64 41.63 -34.53
CA ALA A 4 -20.34 42.00 -33.95
C ALA A 4 -20.46 42.58 -32.52
N LYS A 5 -21.51 43.34 -32.25
CA LYS A 5 -21.81 43.87 -30.91
C LYS A 5 -22.21 42.76 -29.92
N SER A 6 -22.96 41.76 -30.38
CA SER A 6 -23.33 40.61 -29.52
C SER A 6 -22.14 39.70 -29.25
N ALA A 7 -21.30 39.43 -30.25
CA ALA A 7 -20.06 38.68 -30.07
C ALA A 7 -19.11 39.38 -29.12
N TRP A 8 -18.96 40.72 -29.24
CA TRP A 8 -18.13 41.49 -28.30
C TRP A 8 -18.64 41.44 -26.85
N LYS A 9 -19.97 41.54 -26.65
CA LYS A 9 -20.58 41.41 -25.31
C LYS A 9 -20.33 40.03 -24.72
N LEU A 10 -20.39 38.96 -25.53
CA LEU A 10 -20.11 37.60 -25.08
C LEU A 10 -18.63 37.45 -24.64
N VAL A 11 -17.69 37.97 -25.44
CA VAL A 11 -16.25 37.94 -25.08
C VAL A 11 -15.97 38.71 -23.78
N VAL A 12 -16.60 39.87 -23.61
CA VAL A 12 -16.46 40.64 -22.36
C VAL A 12 -17.06 39.88 -21.19
N ALA A 13 -18.24 39.27 -21.33
CA ALA A 13 -18.86 38.48 -20.26
C ALA A 13 -18.02 37.25 -19.87
N ILE A 14 -17.42 36.55 -20.85
CA ILE A 14 -16.48 35.43 -20.59
C ILE A 14 -15.24 35.94 -19.85
N LYS A 15 -14.65 37.06 -20.30
CA LYS A 15 -13.50 37.67 -19.59
C LYS A 15 -13.85 38.03 -18.16
N ASP A 16 -15.00 38.67 -17.92
CA ASP A 16 -15.41 39.07 -16.58
C ASP A 16 -15.69 37.86 -15.67
N LEU A 17 -16.28 36.79 -16.23
CA LEU A 17 -16.46 35.51 -15.54
C LEU A 17 -15.11 34.86 -15.18
N MET A 18 -14.15 34.85 -16.09
CA MET A 18 -12.79 34.31 -15.84
C MET A 18 -12.08 35.11 -14.76
N VAL A 19 -12.17 36.45 -14.77
CA VAL A 19 -11.60 37.31 -13.72
C VAL A 19 -12.26 37.05 -12.37
N LEU A 20 -13.58 36.88 -12.34
CA LEU A 20 -14.32 36.56 -11.11
C LEU A 20 -13.88 35.18 -10.55
N LEU A 21 -13.79 34.17 -11.40
CA LEU A 21 -13.33 32.83 -11.00
C LEU A 21 -11.88 32.87 -10.50
N PHE A 22 -11.01 33.65 -11.15
CA PHE A 22 -9.63 33.83 -10.69
C PHE A 22 -9.57 34.52 -9.31
N LEU A 23 -10.36 35.57 -9.10
CA LEU A 23 -10.42 36.25 -7.81
C LEU A 23 -10.96 35.34 -6.70
N ILE A 24 -12.03 34.60 -6.98
CA ILE A 24 -12.57 33.61 -6.03
C ILE A 24 -11.49 32.57 -5.69
N GLY A 25 -10.82 32.00 -6.69
CA GLY A 25 -9.72 31.03 -6.48
C GLY A 25 -8.57 31.64 -5.67
N PHE A 26 -8.16 32.87 -5.99
CA PHE A 26 -7.12 33.58 -5.24
C PHE A 26 -7.48 33.80 -3.77
N PHE A 27 -8.71 34.28 -3.49
CA PHE A 27 -9.15 34.50 -2.11
C PHE A 27 -9.34 33.20 -1.35
N LEU A 28 -9.78 32.11 -2.00
CA LEU A 28 -9.87 30.80 -1.36
C LEU A 28 -8.47 30.28 -0.99
N ILE A 29 -7.48 30.40 -1.88
CA ILE A 29 -6.09 30.01 -1.61
C ILE A 29 -5.51 30.87 -0.46
N LEU A 30 -5.73 32.18 -0.50
CA LEU A 30 -5.26 33.08 0.54
C LEU A 30 -5.91 32.78 1.89
N PHE A 31 -7.22 32.52 1.90
CA PHE A 31 -7.95 32.15 3.12
C PHE A 31 -7.45 30.82 3.69
N ALA A 32 -7.27 29.79 2.83
CA ALA A 32 -6.69 28.50 3.22
C ALA A 32 -5.28 28.66 3.80
N ALA A 33 -4.42 29.47 3.17
CA ALA A 33 -3.06 29.73 3.66
C ALA A 33 -3.05 30.43 5.04
N ILE A 34 -3.94 31.42 5.23
CA ILE A 34 -4.07 32.13 6.52
C ILE A 34 -4.61 31.18 7.61
N LYS A 35 -5.62 30.37 7.29
CA LYS A 35 -6.20 29.38 8.22
C LYS A 35 -5.16 28.34 8.60
N GLN A 36 -4.39 27.82 7.63
CA GLN A 36 -3.31 26.86 7.86
C GLN A 36 -2.19 27.43 8.76
N ALA A 37 -1.82 28.69 8.57
CA ALA A 37 -0.85 29.36 9.44
C ALA A 37 -1.35 29.48 10.88
N ARG A 38 -2.65 29.78 11.07
CA ARG A 38 -3.27 29.90 12.40
C ARG A 38 -3.38 28.56 13.12
N SER A 39 -3.72 27.47 12.46
CA SER A 39 -3.85 26.15 13.08
C SER A 39 -2.52 25.64 13.67
N VAL A 40 -1.39 25.92 13.01
CA VAL A 40 -0.06 25.60 13.54
C VAL A 40 0.31 26.43 14.78
N GLU A 41 -0.17 27.66 14.86
CA GLU A 41 0.11 28.58 15.96
C GLU A 41 -0.77 28.30 17.19
N GLN A 42 -1.99 27.80 17.00
CA GLN A 42 -2.95 27.52 18.07
C GLN A 42 -2.75 26.15 18.77
N ALA A 43 -2.09 25.20 18.12
CA ALA A 43 -1.83 23.90 18.76
C ALA A 43 -0.93 24.05 19.99
N PRO A 44 -1.21 23.32 21.09
CA PRO A 44 -0.41 23.36 22.31
C PRO A 44 1.08 23.16 22.02
N ARG A 45 1.94 23.83 22.78
CA ARG A 45 3.40 23.64 22.67
C ARG A 45 3.86 22.39 23.42
N THR A 46 3.08 21.91 24.36
CA THR A 46 3.35 20.71 25.16
C THR A 46 2.08 19.90 25.31
N GLY A 47 2.18 18.58 25.25
CA GLY A 47 1.02 17.70 25.37
C GLY A 47 1.34 16.27 24.94
N ALA A 48 0.32 15.51 24.57
CA ALA A 48 0.46 14.20 23.94
C ALA A 48 0.66 14.35 22.42
N LEU A 49 1.57 13.59 21.81
CA LEU A 49 1.56 13.39 20.36
C LEU A 49 0.37 12.49 20.02
N LEU A 50 -0.60 13.02 19.29
CA LEU A 50 -1.80 12.30 18.88
C LEU A 50 -1.63 11.75 17.44
N LEU A 51 -1.63 10.43 17.32
CA LEU A 51 -1.70 9.69 16.07
C LEU A 51 -3.13 9.15 15.92
N GLN A 52 -4.00 9.95 15.34
CA GLN A 52 -5.33 9.51 14.94
C GLN A 52 -5.23 8.91 13.54
N LEU A 53 -5.14 7.57 13.48
CA LEU A 53 -4.96 6.84 12.22
C LEU A 53 -6.33 6.38 11.70
N ASP A 54 -7.01 7.25 10.97
CA ASP A 54 -8.34 7.00 10.36
C ASP A 54 -8.24 6.46 8.93
N GLY A 55 -7.20 5.70 8.65
CA GLY A 55 -6.92 5.07 7.36
C GLY A 55 -5.66 4.22 7.38
N PRO A 56 -5.23 3.69 6.24
CA PRO A 56 -4.06 2.83 6.18
C PRO A 56 -2.74 3.60 6.27
N VAL A 57 -1.72 2.90 6.76
CA VAL A 57 -0.32 3.32 6.65
C VAL A 57 0.28 2.71 5.40
N VAL A 58 0.90 3.54 4.55
CA VAL A 58 1.44 3.14 3.23
C VAL A 58 2.85 3.71 3.03
N GLU A 59 3.65 3.10 2.17
CA GLU A 59 4.97 3.66 1.82
C GLU A 59 4.84 4.98 1.05
N GLN A 60 3.85 5.08 0.17
CA GLN A 60 3.59 6.27 -0.63
C GLN A 60 2.08 6.53 -0.74
N PRO A 61 1.58 7.58 -0.09
CA PRO A 61 0.18 7.96 -0.20
C PRO A 61 -0.24 8.26 -1.63
N SER A 62 -1.42 7.78 -2.00
CA SER A 62 -2.04 8.08 -3.29
C SER A 62 -2.53 9.53 -3.33
N VAL A 63 -2.49 10.14 -4.50
CA VAL A 63 -3.11 11.45 -4.73
C VAL A 63 -4.44 11.23 -5.43
N ALA A 64 -5.54 11.54 -4.75
CA ALA A 64 -6.87 11.46 -5.35
C ALA A 64 -6.94 12.30 -6.64
N ASP A 65 -7.42 11.70 -7.73
CA ASP A 65 -7.64 12.43 -8.98
C ASP A 65 -8.67 13.57 -8.74
N THR A 66 -8.42 14.73 -9.32
CA THR A 66 -9.18 15.97 -9.10
C THR A 66 -10.70 15.80 -9.20
N ILE A 67 -11.16 14.94 -10.13
CA ILE A 67 -12.58 14.66 -10.35
C ILE A 67 -13.13 13.74 -9.25
N THR A 68 -12.34 12.80 -8.77
CA THR A 68 -12.71 11.86 -7.69
C THR A 68 -12.77 12.59 -6.34
N ALA A 69 -11.84 13.50 -6.07
CA ALA A 69 -11.83 14.32 -4.86
C ALA A 69 -13.06 15.27 -4.77
N LEU A 70 -13.56 15.75 -5.93
CA LEU A 70 -14.76 16.60 -6.00
C LEU A 70 -16.08 15.82 -5.97
N SER A 71 -16.06 14.53 -6.34
CA SER A 71 -17.27 13.70 -6.49
C SER A 71 -17.50 12.71 -5.35
N SER A 72 -16.50 12.44 -4.51
CA SER A 72 -16.59 11.49 -3.40
C SER A 72 -16.69 12.20 -2.06
N SER A 73 -17.77 11.95 -1.34
CA SER A 73 -18.00 12.42 0.05
C SER A 73 -17.19 11.64 1.10
N GLY A 74 -16.02 11.07 0.74
CA GLY A 74 -15.18 10.29 1.65
C GLY A 74 -13.87 9.89 1.00
N THR A 75 -12.85 10.75 1.04
CA THR A 75 -11.47 10.32 0.81
C THR A 75 -10.96 9.63 2.07
N THR A 76 -10.54 8.36 1.97
CA THR A 76 -9.81 7.70 3.05
C THR A 76 -8.46 8.39 3.21
N ASN A 77 -8.11 8.83 4.42
CA ASN A 77 -6.79 9.35 4.71
C ASN A 77 -5.77 8.23 4.56
N GLU A 78 -4.59 8.54 4.01
CA GLU A 78 -3.45 7.63 3.97
C GLU A 78 -2.28 8.27 4.70
N TYR A 79 -1.59 7.48 5.52
CA TYR A 79 -0.47 7.94 6.33
C TYR A 79 0.82 7.36 5.78
N ARG A 80 1.79 8.23 5.50
CA ARG A 80 3.10 7.77 5.01
C ARG A 80 3.89 7.15 6.16
N LEU A 81 4.33 5.90 6.00
CA LEU A 81 5.04 5.14 7.03
C LEU A 81 6.26 5.89 7.58
N ARG A 82 7.12 6.44 6.71
CA ARG A 82 8.32 7.18 7.16
C ARG A 82 7.99 8.39 8.03
N ASP A 83 6.87 9.07 7.76
CA ASP A 83 6.46 10.24 8.51
C ASP A 83 5.92 9.85 9.90
N VAL A 84 5.14 8.76 9.96
CA VAL A 84 4.64 8.19 11.23
C VAL A 84 5.81 7.73 12.10
N VAL A 85 6.74 6.95 11.55
CA VAL A 85 7.93 6.47 12.28
C VAL A 85 8.78 7.64 12.76
N HIS A 86 9.07 8.62 11.89
CA HIS A 86 9.84 9.82 12.24
C HIS A 86 9.21 10.60 13.40
N ALA A 87 7.89 10.83 13.35
CA ALA A 87 7.19 11.55 14.42
C ALA A 87 7.29 10.83 15.76
N ILE A 88 7.10 9.50 15.78
CA ILE A 88 7.18 8.69 16.99
C ILE A 88 8.61 8.69 17.54
N GLU A 89 9.62 8.45 16.71
CA GLU A 89 11.01 8.46 17.14
C GLU A 89 11.44 9.82 17.67
N ARG A 90 11.06 10.90 16.98
CA ARG A 90 11.36 12.25 17.44
C ARG A 90 10.68 12.57 18.76
N ALA A 91 9.47 12.07 19.00
CA ALA A 91 8.74 12.24 20.25
C ALA A 91 9.47 11.62 21.45
N ALA A 92 10.29 10.58 21.24
CA ALA A 92 11.06 9.96 22.31
C ALA A 92 12.00 10.96 23.01
N ASP A 93 12.65 11.84 22.24
CA ASP A 93 13.64 12.82 22.76
C ASP A 93 13.04 14.22 22.98
N ASP A 94 11.83 14.49 22.49
CA ASP A 94 11.21 15.81 22.59
C ASP A 94 10.56 16.02 23.97
N SER A 95 11.13 16.93 24.77
CA SER A 95 10.63 17.25 26.12
C SER A 95 9.22 17.85 26.14
N ALA A 96 8.74 18.38 25.02
CA ALA A 96 7.39 18.90 24.85
C ALA A 96 6.35 17.79 24.81
N ILE A 97 6.73 16.60 24.34
CA ILE A 97 5.86 15.42 24.27
C ILE A 97 5.89 14.67 25.62
N LYS A 98 4.71 14.55 26.24
CA LYS A 98 4.53 13.90 27.54
C LYS A 98 4.09 12.44 27.40
N ALA A 99 3.36 12.11 26.34
CA ALA A 99 2.89 10.79 25.99
C ALA A 99 2.73 10.67 24.48
N VAL A 100 2.74 9.45 23.95
CA VAL A 100 2.30 9.16 22.58
C VAL A 100 0.96 8.44 22.66
N VAL A 101 -0.02 8.92 21.91
CA VAL A 101 -1.39 8.40 21.90
C VAL A 101 -1.75 7.96 20.50
N LEU A 102 -2.23 6.71 20.38
CA LEU A 102 -2.75 6.15 19.15
C LEU A 102 -4.27 5.95 19.29
N ASP A 103 -5.02 6.57 18.40
CA ASP A 103 -6.43 6.27 18.15
C ASP A 103 -6.50 5.36 16.89
N LEU A 104 -6.93 4.11 17.09
CA LEU A 104 -6.98 3.09 16.04
C LEU A 104 -8.42 2.68 15.69
N ASP A 105 -9.44 3.45 16.08
CA ASP A 105 -10.86 3.10 15.83
C ASP A 105 -11.20 2.94 14.35
N SER A 106 -10.59 3.72 13.48
CA SER A 106 -10.78 3.67 12.02
C SER A 106 -9.51 3.26 11.28
N PHE A 107 -8.60 2.58 11.97
CA PHE A 107 -7.32 2.17 11.40
C PHE A 107 -7.50 1.20 10.22
N GLY A 108 -6.83 1.50 9.13
CA GLY A 108 -6.92 0.73 7.89
C GLY A 108 -5.86 -0.36 7.73
N GLY A 109 -4.97 -0.55 8.73
CA GLY A 109 -3.83 -1.44 8.63
C GLY A 109 -2.65 -0.84 7.87
N GLY A 110 -1.67 -1.65 7.49
CA GLY A 110 -0.50 -1.20 6.74
C GLY A 110 0.43 -2.33 6.32
N GLY A 111 0.14 -3.55 6.75
CA GLY A 111 0.97 -4.73 6.52
C GLY A 111 2.01 -4.96 7.61
N GLN A 112 2.39 -6.21 7.79
CA GLN A 112 3.15 -6.67 8.95
C GLN A 112 4.48 -5.94 9.14
N VAL A 113 5.29 -5.79 8.09
CA VAL A 113 6.59 -5.10 8.18
C VAL A 113 6.43 -3.62 8.59
N ALA A 114 5.41 -2.94 8.08
CA ALA A 114 5.13 -1.57 8.46
C ALA A 114 4.74 -1.47 9.95
N MET A 115 3.92 -2.42 10.43
CA MET A 115 3.51 -2.47 11.83
C MET A 115 4.69 -2.78 12.77
N GLU A 116 5.58 -3.68 12.40
CA GLU A 116 6.80 -3.98 13.14
C GLU A 116 7.70 -2.75 13.28
N ARG A 117 7.84 -1.97 12.21
CA ARG A 117 8.62 -0.72 12.24
C ARG A 117 8.00 0.34 13.14
N ILE A 118 6.68 0.53 13.08
CA ILE A 118 5.99 1.44 14.00
C ILE A 118 6.11 0.93 15.43
N GLY A 119 5.93 -0.37 15.67
CA GLY A 119 6.11 -1.00 16.96
C GLY A 119 7.50 -0.76 17.56
N ALA A 120 8.55 -0.94 16.75
CA ALA A 120 9.92 -0.66 17.17
C ALA A 120 10.14 0.84 17.52
N ALA A 121 9.50 1.76 16.80
CA ALA A 121 9.54 3.19 17.15
C ALA A 121 8.81 3.48 18.48
N LEU A 122 7.65 2.84 18.71
CA LEU A 122 6.93 2.94 20.00
C LEU A 122 7.77 2.40 21.16
N ASP A 123 8.52 1.31 20.95
CA ASP A 123 9.43 0.77 21.97
C ASP A 123 10.55 1.76 22.32
N LYS A 124 11.07 2.53 21.38
CA LYS A 124 12.03 3.62 21.67
C LYS A 124 11.43 4.70 22.58
N VAL A 125 10.16 5.07 22.36
CA VAL A 125 9.43 6.00 23.22
C VAL A 125 9.31 5.45 24.64
N ARG A 126 8.94 4.16 24.79
CA ARG A 126 8.85 3.49 26.09
C ARG A 126 10.21 3.38 26.80
N GLN A 127 11.29 3.09 26.06
CA GLN A 127 12.66 3.09 26.57
C GLN A 127 13.09 4.47 27.08
N ALA A 128 12.63 5.53 26.43
CA ALA A 128 12.78 6.92 26.89
C ALA A 128 11.87 7.26 28.10
N LYS A 129 11.16 6.24 28.67
CA LYS A 129 10.25 6.37 29.82
C LYS A 129 9.06 7.29 29.58
N LYS A 130 8.65 7.46 28.33
CA LYS A 130 7.41 8.14 27.98
C LYS A 130 6.29 7.12 27.77
N PRO A 131 5.08 7.38 28.33
CA PRO A 131 3.95 6.49 28.16
C PRO A 131 3.50 6.46 26.69
N VAL A 132 3.13 5.26 26.22
CA VAL A 132 2.44 5.03 24.95
C VAL A 132 1.08 4.45 25.31
N LEU A 133 0.01 5.15 24.92
CA LEU A 133 -1.37 4.73 25.15
C LEU A 133 -2.04 4.46 23.82
N VAL A 134 -2.83 3.41 23.76
CA VAL A 134 -3.60 3.09 22.55
C VAL A 134 -5.06 2.80 22.92
N HIS A 135 -5.99 3.30 22.11
CA HIS A 135 -7.41 3.03 22.22
C HIS A 135 -7.98 2.53 20.89
N ALA A 136 -8.87 1.57 20.97
CA ALA A 136 -9.74 1.15 19.89
C ALA A 136 -11.00 0.46 20.40
N SER A 137 -12.06 0.49 19.58
CA SER A 137 -13.25 -0.34 19.78
C SER A 137 -13.00 -1.79 19.34
N THR A 138 -12.09 -2.01 18.39
CA THR A 138 -11.70 -3.35 17.92
C THR A 138 -10.26 -3.32 17.46
N TYR A 139 -9.48 -4.29 17.90
CA TYR A 139 -8.13 -4.53 17.40
C TYR A 139 -8.15 -5.72 16.43
N ASP A 140 -7.86 -5.47 15.16
CA ASP A 140 -7.52 -6.51 14.18
C ASP A 140 -6.04 -6.95 14.32
N ASP A 141 -5.54 -7.73 13.38
CA ASP A 141 -4.17 -8.25 13.41
C ASP A 141 -3.12 -7.12 13.43
N ASP A 142 -3.25 -6.12 12.55
CA ASP A 142 -2.32 -4.97 12.46
C ASP A 142 -2.47 -4.04 13.66
N GLY A 143 -3.71 -3.71 14.04
CA GLY A 143 -4.00 -2.85 15.19
C GLY A 143 -3.54 -3.47 16.51
N TYR A 144 -3.68 -4.79 16.68
CA TYR A 144 -3.21 -5.45 17.89
C TYR A 144 -1.69 -5.56 17.94
N MET A 145 -1.01 -5.70 16.82
CA MET A 145 0.45 -5.63 16.77
C MET A 145 0.95 -4.30 17.32
N LEU A 146 0.37 -3.16 16.88
CA LEU A 146 0.71 -1.85 17.43
C LEU A 146 0.37 -1.74 18.92
N ALA A 147 -0.82 -2.23 19.32
CA ALA A 147 -1.26 -2.21 20.71
C ALA A 147 -0.32 -3.01 21.64
N ALA A 148 0.25 -4.10 21.15
CA ALA A 148 1.20 -4.90 21.94
C ALA A 148 2.43 -4.10 22.38
N HIS A 149 2.86 -3.10 21.58
CA HIS A 149 3.98 -2.21 21.88
C HIS A 149 3.61 -1.02 22.79
N ALA A 150 2.35 -0.88 23.20
CA ALA A 150 1.92 0.20 24.08
C ALA A 150 2.20 -0.09 25.56
N SER A 151 2.30 0.97 26.37
CA SER A 151 2.37 0.89 27.84
C SER A 151 1.01 0.55 28.42
N GLU A 152 -0.05 1.15 27.87
CA GLU A 152 -1.45 0.94 28.26
C GLU A 152 -2.30 0.70 27.00
N VAL A 153 -3.04 -0.41 27.00
CA VAL A 153 -3.97 -0.80 25.94
C VAL A 153 -5.40 -0.68 26.46
N TRP A 154 -6.16 0.19 25.84
CA TRP A 154 -7.55 0.46 26.18
C TRP A 154 -8.49 -0.11 25.12
N LEU A 155 -9.59 -0.70 25.57
CA LEU A 155 -10.61 -1.27 24.70
C LEU A 155 -11.98 -0.75 25.12
N SER A 156 -12.83 -0.42 24.16
CA SER A 156 -14.24 -0.10 24.43
C SER A 156 -14.92 -1.22 25.24
N PRO A 157 -15.82 -0.91 26.19
CA PRO A 157 -16.52 -1.92 27.01
C PRO A 157 -17.31 -2.96 26.22
N ILE A 158 -17.70 -2.64 24.99
CA ILE A 158 -18.38 -3.57 24.06
C ILE A 158 -17.46 -3.99 22.90
N GLY A 159 -16.17 -3.72 23.06
CA GLY A 159 -15.15 -3.99 22.03
C GLY A 159 -14.63 -5.41 22.05
N MET A 160 -13.68 -5.68 21.14
CA MET A 160 -13.05 -7.00 21.04
C MET A 160 -11.60 -6.93 20.53
N VAL A 161 -10.82 -7.96 20.88
CA VAL A 161 -9.58 -8.28 20.17
C VAL A 161 -9.91 -9.30 19.09
N GLY A 162 -10.01 -8.82 17.83
CA GLY A 162 -10.47 -9.58 16.67
C GLY A 162 -9.34 -10.16 15.83
N VAL A 163 -8.27 -10.63 16.46
CA VAL A 163 -7.12 -11.26 15.78
C VAL A 163 -7.55 -12.56 15.13
N THR A 164 -7.27 -12.71 13.85
CA THR A 164 -7.66 -13.87 13.03
C THR A 164 -6.49 -14.55 12.34
N GLY A 165 -5.33 -13.92 12.35
CA GLY A 165 -4.13 -14.35 11.63
C GLY A 165 -4.16 -14.05 10.12
N PRO A 166 -2.98 -14.11 9.49
CA PRO A 166 -2.85 -13.87 8.06
C PRO A 166 -3.57 -14.95 7.26
N GLY A 167 -4.22 -14.55 6.17
CA GLY A 167 -4.97 -15.44 5.31
C GLY A 167 -6.15 -14.74 4.67
N GLY A 168 -6.95 -15.49 3.93
CA GLY A 168 -8.12 -14.93 3.27
C GLY A 168 -8.72 -15.84 2.23
N THR A 169 -9.69 -15.32 1.50
CA THR A 169 -10.38 -16.03 0.43
C THR A 169 -9.80 -15.61 -0.92
N ILE A 170 -9.37 -16.57 -1.71
CA ILE A 170 -9.03 -16.37 -3.13
C ILE A 170 -10.28 -16.63 -3.95
N THR A 171 -10.66 -15.68 -4.80
CA THR A 171 -11.84 -15.80 -5.65
C THR A 171 -11.46 -16.40 -7.00
N TYR A 172 -12.28 -17.35 -7.48
CA TYR A 172 -12.11 -18.02 -8.77
C TYR A 172 -13.26 -17.66 -9.71
N TYR A 173 -12.91 -17.18 -10.90
CA TYR A 173 -13.87 -16.65 -11.87
C TYR A 173 -14.17 -17.61 -13.02
N LYS A 174 -13.50 -18.80 -13.07
CA LYS A 174 -13.65 -19.77 -14.16
C LYS A 174 -15.11 -20.12 -14.46
N GLY A 175 -15.91 -20.38 -13.42
CA GLY A 175 -17.33 -20.70 -13.62
C GLY A 175 -18.16 -19.55 -14.20
N LEU A 176 -17.85 -18.29 -13.85
CA LEU A 176 -18.44 -17.10 -14.46
C LEU A 176 -18.01 -16.95 -15.92
N ILE A 177 -16.71 -17.07 -16.18
CA ILE A 177 -16.09 -16.98 -17.51
C ILE A 177 -16.72 -18.00 -18.46
N ASP A 178 -16.88 -19.26 -18.03
CA ASP A 178 -17.53 -20.31 -18.81
C ASP A 178 -18.99 -19.99 -19.10
N LYS A 179 -19.71 -19.48 -18.08
CA LYS A 179 -21.14 -19.15 -18.21
C LYS A 179 -21.38 -18.03 -19.23
N ILE A 180 -20.55 -17.01 -19.25
CA ILE A 180 -20.64 -15.94 -20.26
C ILE A 180 -20.08 -16.36 -21.60
N GLY A 181 -19.29 -17.45 -21.67
CA GLY A 181 -18.69 -17.98 -22.89
C GLY A 181 -17.46 -17.19 -23.35
N ALA A 182 -16.74 -16.56 -22.44
CA ALA A 182 -15.42 -16.00 -22.74
C ALA A 182 -14.37 -17.10 -22.71
N ASN A 183 -13.34 -16.97 -23.56
CA ASN A 183 -12.17 -17.83 -23.58
C ASN A 183 -10.97 -17.07 -23.00
N ILE A 184 -10.18 -17.74 -22.17
CA ILE A 184 -8.99 -17.14 -21.57
C ILE A 184 -7.76 -17.92 -22.04
N HIS A 185 -6.94 -17.25 -22.84
CA HIS A 185 -5.66 -17.77 -23.29
C HIS A 185 -4.59 -17.39 -22.26
N VAL A 186 -3.92 -18.40 -21.68
CA VAL A 186 -2.91 -18.24 -20.65
C VAL A 186 -1.56 -18.74 -21.16
N TYR A 187 -0.58 -17.87 -21.09
CA TYR A 187 0.82 -18.14 -21.38
C TYR A 187 1.60 -17.94 -20.08
N ARG A 188 2.25 -18.97 -19.55
CA ARG A 188 2.97 -18.85 -18.28
C ARG A 188 4.21 -19.72 -18.21
N VAL A 189 5.18 -19.29 -17.41
CA VAL A 189 6.31 -20.08 -16.97
C VAL A 189 6.39 -20.07 -15.45
N GLY A 190 6.52 -21.25 -14.86
CA GLY A 190 6.59 -21.45 -13.42
C GLY A 190 5.36 -22.15 -12.85
N LYS A 191 5.58 -23.31 -12.22
CA LYS A 191 4.51 -24.14 -11.66
C LYS A 191 3.80 -23.52 -10.44
N TYR A 192 4.48 -22.60 -9.74
CA TYR A 192 3.93 -21.84 -8.62
C TYR A 192 3.38 -20.48 -9.03
N LYS A 193 3.41 -20.09 -10.33
CA LYS A 193 2.83 -18.83 -10.79
C LYS A 193 1.32 -18.95 -10.88
N SER A 194 0.66 -18.83 -9.73
CA SER A 194 -0.77 -19.06 -9.52
C SER A 194 -1.66 -17.87 -9.87
N ALA A 195 -1.09 -16.71 -10.23
CA ALA A 195 -1.84 -15.49 -10.58
C ALA A 195 -2.89 -15.69 -11.69
N VAL A 196 -2.71 -16.71 -12.55
CA VAL A 196 -3.65 -17.04 -13.62
C VAL A 196 -4.75 -18.03 -13.19
N GLU A 197 -4.57 -18.73 -12.07
CA GLU A 197 -5.49 -19.79 -11.62
C GLU A 197 -6.94 -19.32 -11.44
N PRO A 198 -7.22 -18.11 -10.91
CA PRO A 198 -8.57 -17.60 -10.78
C PRO A 198 -9.38 -17.61 -12.08
N TYR A 199 -8.72 -17.54 -13.22
CA TYR A 199 -9.38 -17.44 -14.52
C TYR A 199 -9.54 -18.78 -15.23
N ILE A 200 -8.76 -19.81 -14.84
CA ILE A 200 -8.71 -21.12 -15.54
C ILE A 200 -9.09 -22.31 -14.68
N ARG A 201 -9.30 -22.12 -13.37
CA ARG A 201 -9.66 -23.17 -12.41
C ARG A 201 -10.72 -22.68 -11.44
N ALA A 202 -11.33 -23.61 -10.71
CA ALA A 202 -12.29 -23.31 -9.65
C ALA A 202 -11.72 -23.43 -8.22
N ASP A 203 -10.44 -23.82 -8.09
CA ASP A 203 -9.74 -24.03 -6.80
C ASP A 203 -8.22 -23.82 -6.95
N GLN A 204 -7.50 -23.85 -5.84
CA GLN A 204 -6.02 -23.81 -5.86
C GLN A 204 -5.41 -25.08 -6.41
N SER A 205 -4.33 -24.94 -7.19
CA SER A 205 -3.46 -26.09 -7.49
C SER A 205 -2.78 -26.62 -6.22
N PRO A 206 -2.27 -27.86 -6.22
CA PRO A 206 -1.46 -28.37 -5.11
C PRO A 206 -0.26 -27.47 -4.79
N GLU A 207 0.42 -26.96 -5.81
CA GLU A 207 1.57 -26.07 -5.72
C GLU A 207 1.21 -24.72 -5.10
N SER A 208 0.12 -24.09 -5.54
CA SER A 208 -0.39 -22.84 -4.96
C SER A 208 -0.77 -23.03 -3.50
N ARG A 209 -1.46 -24.14 -3.19
CA ARG A 209 -1.87 -24.46 -1.82
C ARG A 209 -0.68 -24.70 -0.89
N GLU A 210 0.35 -25.37 -1.37
CA GLU A 210 1.60 -25.57 -0.62
C GLU A 210 2.28 -24.23 -0.33
N SER A 211 2.48 -23.41 -1.38
CA SER A 211 3.14 -22.11 -1.26
C SER A 211 2.39 -21.18 -0.28
N ASN A 212 1.07 -21.08 -0.42
CA ASN A 212 0.24 -20.25 0.44
C ASN A 212 0.25 -20.69 1.90
N ARG A 213 0.21 -22.01 2.15
CA ARG A 213 0.32 -22.53 3.53
C ARG A 213 1.65 -22.16 4.18
N GLN A 214 2.75 -22.29 3.45
CA GLN A 214 4.08 -21.96 3.97
C GLN A 214 4.20 -20.45 4.23
N LEU A 215 3.69 -19.62 3.31
CA LEU A 215 3.67 -18.17 3.47
C LEU A 215 2.88 -17.76 4.73
N VAL A 216 1.63 -18.21 4.82
CA VAL A 216 0.74 -17.88 5.94
C VAL A 216 1.30 -18.36 7.29
N ALA A 217 1.87 -19.58 7.34
CA ALA A 217 2.47 -20.10 8.55
C ALA A 217 3.67 -19.27 9.00
N ALA A 218 4.55 -18.89 8.07
CA ALA A 218 5.75 -18.10 8.40
C ALA A 218 5.39 -16.68 8.89
N LEU A 219 4.43 -16.01 8.23
CA LEU A 219 3.93 -14.71 8.67
C LEU A 219 3.27 -14.80 10.05
N TRP A 220 2.49 -15.85 10.30
CA TRP A 220 1.84 -16.05 11.59
C TRP A 220 2.83 -16.30 12.72
N ASP A 221 3.82 -17.15 12.48
CA ASP A 221 4.86 -17.43 13.48
C ASP A 221 5.63 -16.15 13.86
N ASP A 222 5.95 -15.32 12.87
CA ASP A 222 6.65 -14.06 13.08
C ASP A 222 5.77 -13.05 13.81
N TRP A 223 4.50 -12.89 13.42
CA TRP A 223 3.52 -12.05 14.12
C TRP A 223 3.38 -12.45 15.60
N LEU A 224 3.21 -13.76 15.87
CA LEU A 224 3.12 -14.29 17.23
C LEU A 224 4.40 -14.06 18.05
N ALA A 225 5.57 -14.16 17.42
CA ALA A 225 6.84 -13.88 18.08
C ALA A 225 6.94 -12.41 18.48
N ASN A 226 6.65 -11.49 17.53
CA ASN A 226 6.67 -10.05 17.75
C ASN A 226 5.71 -9.65 18.90
N VAL A 227 4.43 -10.01 18.80
CA VAL A 227 3.41 -9.68 19.82
C VAL A 227 3.75 -10.27 21.19
N THR A 228 4.23 -11.53 21.23
CA THR A 228 4.61 -12.18 22.50
C THR A 228 5.81 -11.49 23.14
N GLN A 229 6.78 -11.04 22.33
CA GLN A 229 7.95 -10.31 22.84
C GLN A 229 7.55 -8.92 23.35
N ALA A 230 6.73 -8.19 22.60
CA ALA A 230 6.30 -6.84 22.94
C ALA A 230 5.40 -6.81 24.19
N ARG A 231 4.53 -7.82 24.33
CA ARG A 231 3.54 -7.92 25.42
C ARG A 231 3.54 -9.29 26.08
N ALA A 232 4.62 -9.60 26.79
CA ALA A 232 4.83 -10.92 27.41
C ALA A 232 3.74 -11.34 28.43
N LYS A 233 2.97 -10.39 29.00
CA LYS A 233 1.85 -10.68 29.91
C LYS A 233 0.58 -11.17 29.21
N ALA A 234 0.45 -10.92 27.90
CA ALA A 234 -0.72 -11.30 27.11
C ALA A 234 -0.70 -12.80 26.80
N LYS A 235 -1.80 -13.48 27.13
CA LYS A 235 -2.00 -14.90 26.77
C LYS A 235 -2.51 -15.03 25.34
N ILE A 236 -1.83 -14.35 24.40
CA ILE A 236 -2.28 -14.28 23.01
C ILE A 236 -2.31 -15.66 22.35
N LYS A 237 -1.32 -16.51 22.61
CA LYS A 237 -1.25 -17.88 22.06
C LYS A 237 -2.43 -18.75 22.53
N ASP A 238 -2.82 -18.62 23.79
CA ASP A 238 -3.99 -19.35 24.34
C ASP A 238 -5.28 -18.84 23.70
N TYR A 239 -5.39 -17.51 23.53
CA TYR A 239 -6.56 -16.89 22.92
C TYR A 239 -6.76 -17.32 21.47
N VAL A 240 -5.72 -17.21 20.63
CA VAL A 240 -5.82 -17.52 19.19
C VAL A 240 -5.91 -19.02 18.90
N ALA A 241 -5.56 -19.88 19.85
CA ALA A 241 -5.73 -21.32 19.71
C ALA A 241 -7.21 -21.75 19.73
N ASP A 242 -8.03 -21.14 20.59
CA ASP A 242 -9.47 -21.35 20.65
C ASP A 242 -10.20 -20.10 21.17
N PRO A 243 -10.40 -19.09 20.32
CA PRO A 243 -11.06 -17.83 20.72
C PRO A 243 -12.49 -18.06 21.21
N LEU A 244 -13.20 -19.03 20.61
CA LEU A 244 -14.58 -19.33 20.99
C LEU A 244 -14.67 -19.90 22.41
N ALA A 245 -13.79 -20.83 22.77
CA ALA A 245 -13.74 -21.38 24.12
C ALA A 245 -13.40 -20.28 25.14
N ALA A 246 -12.42 -19.41 24.83
CA ALA A 246 -12.04 -18.29 25.68
C ALA A 246 -13.20 -17.33 25.93
N VAL A 247 -13.96 -16.97 24.91
CA VAL A 247 -15.12 -16.07 25.01
C VAL A 247 -16.26 -16.74 25.76
N LYS A 248 -16.57 -18.01 25.48
CA LYS A 248 -17.61 -18.76 26.22
C LYS A 248 -17.30 -18.91 27.71
N ALA A 249 -16.02 -19.03 28.08
CA ALA A 249 -15.60 -19.07 29.50
C ALA A 249 -15.86 -17.74 30.24
N ASN A 250 -16.25 -16.69 29.53
CA ASN A 250 -16.62 -15.39 30.06
C ASN A 250 -18.03 -14.96 29.61
N ASP A 251 -18.96 -15.91 29.53
CA ASP A 251 -20.37 -15.68 29.23
C ASP A 251 -20.65 -14.94 27.91
N GLY A 252 -19.71 -15.01 26.96
CA GLY A 252 -19.81 -14.32 25.67
C GLY A 252 -19.23 -12.91 25.66
N ASP A 253 -18.73 -12.41 26.79
CA ASP A 253 -18.14 -11.07 26.93
C ASP A 253 -16.71 -11.05 26.38
N MET A 254 -16.53 -10.47 25.17
CA MET A 254 -15.25 -10.40 24.48
C MET A 254 -14.30 -9.40 25.13
N ALA A 255 -14.83 -8.28 25.64
CA ALA A 255 -14.01 -7.26 26.28
C ALA A 255 -13.45 -7.76 27.62
N GLN A 256 -14.29 -8.40 28.45
CA GLN A 256 -13.82 -9.05 29.68
C GLN A 256 -12.87 -10.21 29.41
N THR A 257 -13.07 -10.94 28.30
CA THR A 257 -12.10 -11.98 27.89
C THR A 257 -10.74 -11.38 27.61
N ALA A 258 -10.69 -10.24 26.91
CA ALA A 258 -9.43 -9.54 26.60
C ALA A 258 -8.70 -9.08 27.89
N ILE A 259 -9.41 -8.55 28.88
CA ILE A 259 -8.86 -8.18 30.21
C ILE A 259 -8.29 -9.41 30.93
N LYS A 260 -9.10 -10.47 31.07
CA LYS A 260 -8.71 -11.68 31.83
C LYS A 260 -7.49 -12.39 31.23
N LEU A 261 -7.32 -12.30 29.92
CA LEU A 261 -6.18 -12.86 29.21
C LEU A 261 -4.98 -11.89 29.12
N GLY A 262 -5.11 -10.67 29.67
CA GLY A 262 -4.06 -9.65 29.62
C GLY A 262 -3.80 -9.10 28.22
N LEU A 263 -4.74 -9.32 27.28
CA LEU A 263 -4.64 -8.78 25.93
C LEU A 263 -4.75 -7.26 25.95
N VAL A 264 -5.59 -6.71 26.84
CA VAL A 264 -5.72 -5.28 27.09
C VAL A 264 -5.57 -4.98 28.58
N ASP A 265 -5.34 -3.72 28.95
CA ASP A 265 -5.14 -3.27 30.32
C ASP A 265 -6.40 -2.68 30.95
N HIS A 266 -7.19 -1.96 30.12
CA HIS A 266 -8.32 -1.19 30.59
C HIS A 266 -9.51 -1.34 29.65
N LEU A 267 -10.72 -1.29 30.23
CA LEU A 267 -11.96 -1.06 29.49
C LEU A 267 -12.43 0.35 29.76
N GLY A 268 -12.71 1.11 28.73
CA GLY A 268 -13.21 2.48 28.84
C GLY A 268 -13.67 3.02 27.51
N ASP A 269 -14.53 4.02 27.58
CA ASP A 269 -14.92 4.83 26.44
C ASP A 269 -13.89 5.95 26.17
N ASP A 270 -14.12 6.74 25.14
CA ASP A 270 -13.25 7.84 24.75
C ASP A 270 -13.06 8.88 25.87
N ILE A 271 -14.10 9.12 26.69
CA ILE A 271 -14.02 10.06 27.83
C ILE A 271 -13.10 9.52 28.91
N ALA A 272 -13.25 8.26 29.30
CA ALA A 272 -12.41 7.63 30.31
C ALA A 272 -10.94 7.54 29.86
N PHE A 273 -10.72 7.18 28.59
CA PHE A 273 -9.41 7.17 27.97
C PHE A 273 -8.80 8.58 27.93
N GLY A 274 -9.54 9.57 27.48
CA GLY A 274 -9.08 10.95 27.37
C GLY A 274 -8.70 11.54 28.73
N LYS A 275 -9.47 11.28 29.80
CA LYS A 275 -9.12 11.65 31.17
C LYS A 275 -7.78 11.04 31.61
N ARG A 276 -7.55 9.76 31.27
CA ARG A 276 -6.27 9.11 31.57
C ARG A 276 -5.11 9.78 30.82
N VAL A 277 -5.32 10.19 29.57
CA VAL A 277 -4.31 10.94 28.82
C VAL A 277 -4.09 12.33 29.41
N ALA A 278 -5.17 13.02 29.82
CA ALA A 278 -5.10 14.31 30.47
C ALA A 278 -4.28 14.30 31.76
N ASP A 279 -4.39 13.23 32.57
CA ASP A 279 -3.55 13.03 33.77
C ASP A 279 -2.04 13.05 33.45
N LEU A 280 -1.65 12.64 32.25
CA LEU A 280 -0.25 12.54 31.82
C LEU A 280 0.24 13.76 31.04
N ALA A 281 -0.62 14.29 30.17
CA ALA A 281 -0.27 15.33 29.19
C ALA A 281 -0.88 16.70 29.48
N GLY A 282 -1.85 16.77 30.42
CA GLY A 282 -2.63 17.96 30.74
C GLY A 282 -3.98 17.98 30.02
N GLU A 283 -4.94 18.69 30.63
CA GLU A 283 -6.28 18.90 30.03
C GLU A 283 -6.22 19.91 28.89
N ASP A 284 -7.10 19.76 27.90
CA ASP A 284 -7.40 20.81 26.94
C ASP A 284 -8.32 21.84 27.63
N LYS A 285 -7.85 23.08 27.75
CA LYS A 285 -8.57 24.15 28.49
C LYS A 285 -9.79 24.66 27.74
N ASP A 286 -9.82 24.47 26.43
CA ASP A 286 -10.88 24.92 25.53
C ASP A 286 -11.78 23.76 25.09
N GLY A 287 -11.46 22.53 25.53
CA GLY A 287 -12.15 21.28 25.21
C GLY A 287 -13.26 20.90 26.17
N GLY A 288 -13.90 19.76 25.89
CA GLY A 288 -14.94 19.14 26.70
C GLY A 288 -14.39 18.17 27.75
N GLU A 289 -15.29 17.43 28.39
CA GLU A 289 -14.94 16.39 29.36
C GLU A 289 -14.22 15.23 28.66
N GLY A 290 -13.00 14.95 29.07
CA GLY A 290 -12.13 13.91 28.47
C GLY A 290 -11.19 14.43 27.40
N ASP A 291 -11.25 15.71 27.04
CA ASP A 291 -10.30 16.29 26.10
C ASP A 291 -8.96 16.57 26.79
N PHE A 292 -7.88 16.37 26.06
CA PHE A 292 -6.52 16.49 26.57
C PHE A 292 -5.62 17.34 25.66
N ALA A 293 -4.61 17.95 26.25
CA ALA A 293 -3.63 18.74 25.51
C ALA A 293 -2.90 17.82 24.49
N SER A 294 -3.24 17.96 23.21
CA SER A 294 -2.72 17.14 22.13
C SER A 294 -2.00 17.95 21.05
N ILE A 295 -1.02 17.34 20.45
CA ILE A 295 -0.35 17.83 19.25
C ILE A 295 -0.62 16.81 18.14
N PRO A 296 -1.51 17.11 17.18
CA PRO A 296 -1.81 16.19 16.08
C PRO A 296 -0.58 15.87 15.22
N LEU A 297 -0.50 14.65 14.70
CA LEU A 297 0.60 14.17 13.86
C LEU A 297 0.99 15.16 12.75
N LYS A 298 0.00 15.66 11.97
CA LYS A 298 0.24 16.61 10.88
C LYS A 298 0.89 17.92 11.37
N THR A 299 0.45 18.41 12.53
CA THR A 299 1.02 19.63 13.14
C THR A 299 2.42 19.39 13.67
N TYR A 300 2.66 18.21 14.27
CA TYR A 300 3.97 17.85 14.77
C TYR A 300 4.99 17.73 13.63
N LEU A 301 4.63 17.07 12.52
CA LEU A 301 5.47 16.95 11.32
C LEU A 301 5.75 18.29 10.63
N LYS A 302 4.81 19.26 10.66
CA LYS A 302 5.09 20.63 10.18
C LYS A 302 6.19 21.33 10.98
N ARG A 303 6.26 21.07 12.30
CA ARG A 303 7.27 21.63 13.22
C ARG A 303 8.60 20.86 13.16
N HIS A 304 8.53 19.56 12.89
CA HIS A 304 9.68 18.61 12.91
C HIS A 304 9.70 17.81 11.61
N LYS A 305 10.04 18.48 10.51
CA LYS A 305 10.11 17.83 9.20
C LYS A 305 11.20 16.75 9.20
N PRO A 306 10.98 15.59 8.56
CA PRO A 306 12.05 14.65 8.27
C PRO A 306 13.17 15.32 7.50
N GLY A 307 14.42 14.98 7.82
CA GLY A 307 15.58 15.46 7.06
C GLY A 307 15.52 15.02 5.60
N ASN A 308 15.88 15.93 4.68
CA ASN A 308 15.87 15.68 3.23
C ASN A 308 17.08 16.34 2.51
N ASP A 309 18.13 16.67 3.27
CA ASP A 309 19.29 17.42 2.77
C ASP A 309 20.53 16.53 2.63
N GLY A 310 20.35 15.20 2.67
CA GLY A 310 21.46 14.24 2.52
C GLY A 310 21.82 13.98 1.05
N ALA A 311 22.89 13.20 0.84
CA ALA A 311 23.38 12.83 -0.49
C ALA A 311 23.03 11.38 -0.90
N VAL A 312 22.13 10.71 -0.15
CA VAL A 312 21.59 9.42 -0.53
C VAL A 312 20.20 9.62 -1.13
N GLY A 313 20.09 9.56 -2.45
CA GLY A 313 18.81 9.67 -3.16
C GLY A 313 17.90 8.46 -2.86
N VAL A 314 16.70 8.70 -2.36
CA VAL A 314 15.72 7.65 -2.05
C VAL A 314 14.53 7.75 -2.98
N ILE A 315 14.26 6.68 -3.75
CA ILE A 315 13.13 6.58 -4.67
C ILE A 315 12.23 5.41 -4.21
N THR A 316 10.91 5.64 -4.18
CA THR A 316 9.95 4.63 -3.76
C THR A 316 9.22 4.02 -4.95
N VAL A 317 9.18 2.68 -5.01
CA VAL A 317 8.37 1.87 -5.92
C VAL A 317 7.24 1.27 -5.09
N ALA A 318 6.08 1.91 -5.08
CA ALA A 318 4.94 1.48 -4.29
C ALA A 318 3.72 1.15 -5.16
N GLY A 319 3.00 0.09 -4.79
CA GLY A 319 1.82 -0.38 -5.51
C GLY A 319 2.14 -1.14 -6.80
N ASP A 320 1.15 -1.26 -7.67
CA ASP A 320 1.29 -1.99 -8.94
C ASP A 320 2.26 -1.27 -9.89
N ILE A 321 3.14 -2.04 -10.54
CA ILE A 321 4.03 -1.53 -11.59
C ILE A 321 3.25 -1.52 -12.90
N VAL A 322 3.10 -0.33 -13.51
CA VAL A 322 2.31 -0.12 -14.73
C VAL A 322 3.11 0.55 -15.83
N ASP A 323 2.69 0.34 -17.08
CA ASP A 323 3.35 0.99 -18.22
C ASP A 323 3.11 2.51 -18.23
N GLY A 324 4.12 3.26 -18.67
CA GLY A 324 4.04 4.71 -18.84
C GLY A 324 4.13 5.49 -17.52
N ASP A 325 3.41 6.60 -17.45
CA ASP A 325 3.35 7.47 -16.28
C ASP A 325 2.19 7.09 -15.36
N ALA A 326 2.40 7.20 -14.03
CA ALA A 326 1.37 6.96 -13.04
C ALA A 326 1.46 7.97 -11.88
N PRO A 327 0.31 8.25 -11.22
CA PRO A 327 0.29 9.08 -10.01
C PRO A 327 0.91 8.35 -8.82
N PRO A 328 1.26 9.06 -7.72
CA PRO A 328 1.70 8.46 -6.48
C PRO A 328 0.75 7.35 -5.98
N GLY A 329 1.30 6.30 -5.36
CA GLY A 329 0.56 5.09 -4.95
C GLY A 329 0.51 4.00 -6.03
N THR A 330 0.99 4.31 -7.25
CA THR A 330 1.16 3.38 -8.37
C THR A 330 2.53 3.63 -9.01
N ALA A 331 3.28 2.60 -9.31
CA ALA A 331 4.62 2.71 -9.87
C ALA A 331 4.60 2.72 -11.41
N GLY A 332 4.48 3.90 -12.01
CA GLY A 332 4.64 4.05 -13.47
C GLY A 332 6.08 3.84 -13.90
N GLY A 333 6.31 2.99 -14.91
CA GLY A 333 7.66 2.70 -15.41
C GLY A 333 8.41 3.97 -15.80
N TYR A 334 7.76 4.88 -16.54
CA TYR A 334 8.38 6.15 -16.95
C TYR A 334 8.55 7.12 -15.79
N THR A 335 7.56 7.20 -14.87
CA THR A 335 7.61 8.04 -13.68
C THR A 335 8.82 7.67 -12.81
N ILE A 336 8.94 6.39 -12.43
CA ILE A 336 10.03 5.93 -11.55
C ILE A 336 11.40 6.02 -12.25
N ALA A 337 11.49 5.59 -13.53
CA ALA A 337 12.71 5.74 -14.30
C ALA A 337 13.11 7.22 -14.48
N GLY A 338 12.12 8.13 -14.55
CA GLY A 338 12.33 9.58 -14.55
C GLY A 338 13.00 10.04 -13.26
N LEU A 339 12.44 9.69 -12.09
CA LEU A 339 13.00 10.05 -10.79
C LEU A 339 14.42 9.49 -10.59
N ILE A 340 14.70 8.28 -11.08
CA ILE A 340 16.05 7.70 -11.03
C ILE A 340 17.02 8.53 -11.89
N ARG A 341 16.59 8.96 -13.09
CA ARG A 341 17.43 9.83 -13.94
C ARG A 341 17.67 11.20 -13.33
N ASP A 342 16.64 11.81 -12.74
CA ASP A 342 16.74 13.10 -12.05
C ASP A 342 17.72 13.01 -10.88
N ALA A 343 17.58 11.98 -10.03
CA ALA A 343 18.53 11.73 -8.94
C ALA A 343 19.96 11.43 -9.43
N THR A 344 20.10 10.76 -10.58
CA THR A 344 21.41 10.47 -11.18
C THR A 344 22.07 11.73 -11.76
N ALA A 345 21.27 12.67 -12.24
CA ALA A 345 21.75 13.93 -12.82
C ALA A 345 22.04 15.01 -11.76
N ASP A 346 21.63 14.80 -10.53
CA ASP A 346 21.87 15.70 -9.41
C ASP A 346 23.28 15.49 -8.86
N ASP A 347 24.13 16.51 -9.01
CA ASP A 347 25.54 16.47 -8.55
C ASP A 347 25.68 16.32 -7.03
N ASP A 348 24.64 16.59 -6.23
CA ASP A 348 24.67 16.43 -4.78
C ASP A 348 24.40 14.98 -4.37
N ILE A 349 23.80 14.15 -5.21
CA ILE A 349 23.50 12.74 -4.96
C ILE A 349 24.72 11.85 -5.24
N LYS A 350 25.08 11.00 -4.29
CA LYS A 350 26.26 10.12 -4.34
C LYS A 350 25.95 8.64 -4.22
N ALA A 351 24.73 8.28 -3.84
CA ALA A 351 24.24 6.90 -3.79
C ALA A 351 22.73 6.88 -3.97
N LEU A 352 22.16 5.74 -4.35
CA LEU A 352 20.73 5.56 -4.47
C LEU A 352 20.23 4.44 -3.56
N VAL A 353 19.07 4.67 -2.95
CA VAL A 353 18.26 3.64 -2.28
C VAL A 353 16.92 3.53 -3.00
N LEU A 354 16.57 2.32 -3.44
CA LEU A 354 15.25 2.02 -3.94
C LEU A 354 14.42 1.36 -2.83
N ARG A 355 13.38 2.04 -2.36
CA ARG A 355 12.40 1.45 -1.46
C ARG A 355 11.31 0.77 -2.28
N VAL A 356 11.10 -0.53 -2.09
CA VAL A 356 10.17 -1.34 -2.89
C VAL A 356 9.09 -1.91 -1.98
N ASP A 357 7.83 -1.51 -2.24
CA ASP A 357 6.63 -2.11 -1.64
C ASP A 357 5.60 -2.38 -2.75
N SER A 358 5.86 -3.43 -3.54
CA SER A 358 5.14 -3.72 -4.78
C SER A 358 4.97 -5.22 -5.02
N PRO A 359 3.76 -5.67 -5.41
CA PRO A 359 3.52 -7.06 -5.82
C PRO A 359 4.04 -7.35 -7.24
N GLY A 360 4.51 -6.33 -7.95
CA GLY A 360 4.90 -6.40 -9.34
C GLY A 360 3.89 -5.76 -10.29
N GLY A 361 3.79 -6.26 -11.50
CA GLY A 361 2.90 -5.73 -12.53
C GLY A 361 3.43 -5.93 -13.95
N SER A 362 3.52 -4.87 -14.76
CA SER A 362 4.09 -4.92 -16.11
C SER A 362 5.55 -5.33 -16.11
N ALA A 363 5.89 -6.35 -16.88
CA ALA A 363 7.28 -6.78 -17.06
C ALA A 363 8.12 -5.73 -17.81
N ALA A 364 7.51 -5.02 -18.76
CA ALA A 364 8.18 -3.96 -19.53
C ALA A 364 8.51 -2.76 -18.61
N ALA A 365 7.55 -2.30 -17.82
CA ALA A 365 7.77 -1.21 -16.87
C ALA A 365 8.79 -1.56 -15.79
N ALA A 366 8.80 -2.81 -15.29
CA ALA A 366 9.81 -3.28 -14.36
C ALA A 366 11.21 -3.27 -14.98
N GLU A 367 11.33 -3.61 -16.27
CA GLU A 367 12.60 -3.51 -16.99
C GLU A 367 13.03 -2.05 -17.22
N ASP A 368 12.11 -1.13 -17.54
CA ASP A 368 12.44 0.30 -17.67
C ASP A 368 13.05 0.85 -16.37
N ILE A 369 12.46 0.52 -15.23
CA ILE A 369 12.97 0.92 -13.90
C ILE A 369 14.34 0.28 -13.64
N ARG A 370 14.48 -1.04 -13.87
CA ARG A 370 15.74 -1.76 -13.67
C ARG A 370 16.85 -1.21 -14.56
N ALA A 371 16.54 -0.91 -15.83
CA ALA A 371 17.52 -0.35 -16.78
C ALA A 371 17.98 1.04 -16.38
N ALA A 372 17.09 1.89 -15.84
CA ALA A 372 17.47 3.19 -15.31
C ALA A 372 18.43 3.07 -14.12
N LEU A 373 18.18 2.13 -13.18
CA LEU A 373 19.09 1.83 -12.08
C LEU A 373 20.45 1.29 -12.58
N ALA A 374 20.43 0.38 -13.56
CA ALA A 374 21.67 -0.15 -14.16
C ALA A 374 22.49 0.95 -14.83
N ALA A 375 21.85 1.92 -15.46
CA ALA A 375 22.52 3.09 -16.03
C ALA A 375 23.13 4.02 -14.95
N ALA A 376 22.42 4.25 -13.84
CA ALA A 376 22.96 4.99 -12.69
C ALA A 376 24.18 4.28 -12.07
N LYS A 377 24.10 2.95 -11.93
CA LYS A 377 25.22 2.12 -11.46
C LYS A 377 26.44 2.19 -12.39
N ALA A 378 26.21 2.18 -13.70
CA ALA A 378 27.29 2.32 -14.70
C ALA A 378 28.00 3.70 -14.62
N GLN A 379 27.34 4.72 -14.08
CA GLN A 379 27.91 6.04 -13.77
C GLN A 379 28.63 6.07 -12.43
N GLY A 380 28.67 4.95 -11.70
CA GLY A 380 29.43 4.81 -10.44
C GLY A 380 28.63 5.04 -9.18
N LEU A 381 27.30 5.23 -9.25
CA LEU A 381 26.46 5.37 -8.07
C LEU A 381 26.22 3.99 -7.42
N PRO A 382 26.56 3.79 -6.14
CA PRO A 382 26.14 2.62 -5.40
C PRO A 382 24.61 2.58 -5.28
N ILE A 383 24.03 1.38 -5.44
CA ILE A 383 22.59 1.18 -5.38
C ILE A 383 22.26 0.13 -4.32
N VAL A 384 21.41 0.48 -3.37
CA VAL A 384 20.90 -0.43 -2.34
C VAL A 384 19.38 -0.50 -2.44
N VAL A 385 18.82 -1.69 -2.32
CA VAL A 385 17.37 -1.91 -2.26
C VAL A 385 16.95 -2.17 -0.82
N SER A 386 15.86 -1.53 -0.38
CA SER A 386 15.13 -1.83 0.84
C SER A 386 13.73 -2.31 0.47
N MET A 387 13.41 -3.54 0.80
CA MET A 387 12.09 -4.11 0.60
C MET A 387 11.16 -3.76 1.75
N GLY A 388 9.91 -3.42 1.45
CA GLY A 388 8.83 -3.17 2.40
C GLY A 388 8.06 -4.43 2.76
N ASN A 389 6.74 -4.31 2.87
CA ASN A 389 5.87 -5.48 3.09
C ASN A 389 6.00 -6.48 1.95
N VAL A 390 6.04 -5.97 0.71
CA VAL A 390 6.06 -6.78 -0.50
C VAL A 390 7.09 -6.26 -1.48
N ALA A 391 7.96 -7.11 -1.98
CA ALA A 391 8.85 -6.83 -3.11
C ALA A 391 8.96 -8.09 -3.98
N ALA A 392 7.87 -8.37 -4.70
CA ALA A 392 7.69 -9.64 -5.39
C ALA A 392 7.55 -9.46 -6.91
N SER A 393 7.93 -10.48 -7.66
CA SER A 393 7.77 -10.53 -9.11
C SER A 393 8.41 -9.32 -9.81
N GLY A 394 7.67 -8.39 -10.41
CA GLY A 394 8.20 -7.13 -10.95
C GLY A 394 8.96 -6.29 -9.90
N GLY A 395 8.48 -6.31 -8.63
CA GLY A 395 9.18 -5.68 -7.50
C GLY A 395 10.52 -6.34 -7.18
N TYR A 396 10.64 -7.66 -7.36
CA TYR A 396 11.93 -8.35 -7.30
C TYR A 396 12.79 -8.07 -8.54
N TRP A 397 12.16 -7.98 -9.72
CA TRP A 397 12.84 -7.64 -10.99
C TRP A 397 13.62 -6.33 -10.86
N VAL A 398 12.97 -5.24 -10.43
CA VAL A 398 13.63 -3.94 -10.25
C VAL A 398 14.77 -3.99 -9.24
N SER A 399 14.66 -4.88 -8.24
CA SER A 399 15.67 -5.05 -7.19
C SER A 399 16.98 -5.70 -7.70
N THR A 400 16.96 -6.36 -8.87
CA THR A 400 18.13 -7.07 -9.41
C THR A 400 19.29 -6.16 -9.85
N ALA A 401 19.06 -4.85 -10.01
CA ALA A 401 20.14 -3.90 -10.34
C ALA A 401 21.01 -3.51 -9.13
N ALA A 402 20.59 -3.82 -7.91
CA ALA A 402 21.23 -3.39 -6.67
C ALA A 402 22.60 -4.03 -6.39
N ASP A 403 23.41 -3.36 -5.58
CA ASP A 403 24.64 -3.89 -4.98
C ASP A 403 24.37 -4.68 -3.70
N ALA A 404 23.26 -4.37 -3.02
CA ALA A 404 22.75 -5.10 -1.88
C ALA A 404 21.23 -4.97 -1.77
N ILE A 405 20.59 -6.02 -1.28
CA ILE A 405 19.13 -6.09 -1.04
C ILE A 405 18.91 -6.32 0.44
N TYR A 406 18.18 -5.42 1.08
CA TYR A 406 17.70 -5.50 2.45
C TYR A 406 16.22 -5.89 2.47
N ALA A 407 15.84 -6.74 3.41
CA ALA A 407 14.44 -7.10 3.69
C ALA A 407 14.25 -7.37 5.17
N GLU A 408 13.03 -7.25 5.66
CA GLU A 408 12.65 -7.72 6.98
C GLU A 408 12.27 -9.22 6.93
N PRO A 409 12.29 -9.95 8.07
CA PRO A 409 11.93 -11.36 8.10
C PRO A 409 10.54 -11.66 7.52
N ALA A 410 9.56 -10.79 7.79
CA ALA A 410 8.19 -10.88 7.29
C ALA A 410 7.98 -10.31 5.87
N THR A 411 8.97 -9.69 5.25
CA THR A 411 8.86 -9.21 3.87
C THR A 411 8.45 -10.34 2.93
N ILE A 412 7.45 -10.10 2.08
CA ILE A 412 7.03 -11.06 1.06
C ILE A 412 7.75 -10.77 -0.25
N THR A 413 8.49 -11.75 -0.77
CA THR A 413 9.34 -11.55 -1.95
C THR A 413 9.39 -12.79 -2.86
N GLY A 414 10.28 -12.81 -3.85
CA GLY A 414 10.36 -13.87 -4.83
C GLY A 414 9.32 -13.72 -5.92
N SER A 415 8.42 -14.71 -6.07
CA SER A 415 7.44 -14.76 -7.18
C SER A 415 8.10 -14.57 -8.55
N ILE A 416 9.36 -15.06 -8.70
CA ILE A 416 10.16 -14.95 -9.92
C ILE A 416 9.52 -15.84 -10.98
N GLY A 417 8.68 -15.24 -11.82
CA GLY A 417 7.89 -15.89 -12.84
C GLY A 417 7.09 -14.87 -13.64
N VAL A 418 6.71 -15.24 -14.84
CA VAL A 418 6.04 -14.37 -15.81
C VAL A 418 4.82 -15.07 -16.38
N PHE A 419 3.80 -14.32 -16.71
CA PHE A 419 2.62 -14.83 -17.41
C PHE A 419 2.02 -13.77 -18.33
N GLY A 420 1.25 -14.24 -19.31
CA GLY A 420 0.38 -13.43 -20.16
C GLY A 420 -1.04 -13.97 -20.11
N ILE A 421 -2.03 -13.08 -20.20
CA ILE A 421 -3.45 -13.44 -20.30
C ILE A 421 -4.06 -12.62 -21.41
N VAL A 422 -4.74 -13.30 -22.34
CA VAL A 422 -5.50 -12.66 -23.41
C VAL A 422 -6.92 -13.25 -23.40
N PRO A 423 -7.97 -12.44 -23.10
CA PRO A 423 -9.35 -12.90 -23.23
C PRO A 423 -9.78 -12.85 -24.71
N SER A 424 -10.67 -13.79 -25.12
CA SER A 424 -11.37 -13.72 -26.39
C SER A 424 -12.86 -14.04 -26.20
N PHE A 425 -13.72 -13.54 -27.09
CA PHE A 425 -15.16 -13.53 -26.87
C PHE A 425 -15.96 -14.15 -28.02
N GLU A 426 -15.31 -14.89 -28.91
CA GLU A 426 -15.92 -15.52 -30.08
C GLU A 426 -17.17 -16.35 -29.71
N THR A 427 -17.08 -17.14 -28.63
CA THR A 427 -18.21 -17.97 -28.18
C THR A 427 -19.35 -17.13 -27.58
N SER A 428 -19.00 -16.06 -26.83
CA SER A 428 -19.99 -15.13 -26.28
C SER A 428 -20.72 -14.37 -27.38
N LEU A 429 -19.98 -13.86 -28.34
CA LEU A 429 -20.48 -13.04 -29.45
C LEU A 429 -21.33 -13.85 -30.42
N ALA A 430 -20.96 -15.11 -30.66
CA ALA A 430 -21.77 -16.03 -31.46
C ALA A 430 -23.16 -16.28 -30.88
N LYS A 431 -23.31 -16.31 -29.53
CA LYS A 431 -24.62 -16.46 -28.87
C LYS A 431 -25.60 -15.31 -29.18
N ILE A 432 -25.07 -14.13 -29.46
CA ILE A 432 -25.87 -12.94 -29.81
C ILE A 432 -25.84 -12.64 -31.31
N GLY A 433 -25.32 -13.57 -32.14
CA GLY A 433 -25.33 -13.49 -33.60
C GLY A 433 -24.21 -12.63 -34.19
N ILE A 434 -23.17 -12.30 -33.42
CA ILE A 434 -21.99 -11.59 -33.92
C ILE A 434 -20.93 -12.64 -34.29
N THR A 435 -20.49 -12.60 -35.55
CA THR A 435 -19.41 -13.46 -36.09
C THR A 435 -18.37 -12.60 -36.78
N SER A 436 -17.14 -13.11 -36.93
CA SER A 436 -16.08 -12.44 -37.66
C SER A 436 -15.48 -13.35 -38.72
N GLU A 437 -14.94 -12.76 -39.77
CA GLU A 437 -14.14 -13.42 -40.79
C GLU A 437 -12.82 -12.67 -40.92
N GLN A 438 -11.70 -13.37 -40.92
CA GLN A 438 -10.39 -12.75 -41.04
C GLN A 438 -9.96 -12.59 -42.48
N VAL A 439 -9.47 -11.42 -42.84
CA VAL A 439 -8.76 -11.15 -44.09
C VAL A 439 -7.27 -11.05 -43.76
N GLN A 440 -6.48 -12.03 -44.19
CA GLN A 440 -5.10 -12.20 -43.75
C GLN A 440 -4.11 -12.15 -44.93
N ALA A 441 -3.07 -11.35 -44.80
CA ALA A 441 -1.88 -11.41 -45.65
C ALA A 441 -0.79 -12.32 -45.05
N THR A 442 -0.78 -12.47 -43.75
CA THR A 442 0.13 -13.35 -42.98
C THR A 442 -0.65 -14.09 -41.90
N PRO A 443 -0.12 -15.18 -41.31
CA PRO A 443 -0.78 -15.88 -40.20
C PRO A 443 -1.02 -15.02 -38.95
N TYR A 444 -0.42 -13.84 -38.88
CA TYR A 444 -0.53 -12.89 -37.75
C TYR A 444 -1.40 -11.68 -38.07
N SER A 445 -1.87 -11.54 -39.32
CA SER A 445 -2.76 -10.43 -39.68
C SER A 445 -4.05 -10.49 -38.89
N GLY A 446 -4.38 -9.40 -38.18
CA GLY A 446 -5.58 -9.32 -37.35
C GLY A 446 -5.49 -10.05 -35.99
N GLN A 447 -4.33 -10.59 -35.63
CA GLN A 447 -4.11 -11.21 -34.31
C GLN A 447 -3.55 -10.18 -33.29
N PRO A 448 -3.91 -10.27 -31.98
CA PRO A 448 -4.92 -11.17 -31.39
C PRO A 448 -6.35 -10.80 -31.80
N ASP A 449 -7.12 -11.77 -32.29
CA ASP A 449 -8.53 -11.55 -32.67
C ASP A 449 -9.44 -11.92 -31.49
N MET A 450 -9.90 -10.89 -30.77
CA MET A 450 -10.79 -11.08 -29.63
C MET A 450 -12.23 -11.42 -30.03
N VAL A 451 -12.60 -11.25 -31.30
CA VAL A 451 -13.94 -11.50 -31.84
C VAL A 451 -14.04 -12.83 -32.52
N GLY A 452 -13.03 -13.20 -33.33
CA GLY A 452 -13.00 -14.45 -34.10
C GLY A 452 -12.20 -15.59 -33.47
N GLY A 453 -11.54 -15.29 -32.35
CA GLY A 453 -10.69 -16.23 -31.64
C GLY A 453 -9.20 -16.12 -31.97
N ILE A 454 -8.38 -16.58 -31.08
CA ILE A 454 -6.91 -16.51 -31.15
C ILE A 454 -6.37 -17.68 -31.94
N SER A 455 -5.50 -17.40 -32.93
CA SER A 455 -4.92 -18.45 -33.76
C SER A 455 -3.86 -19.27 -33.01
N PRO A 456 -3.68 -20.58 -33.33
CA PRO A 456 -2.61 -21.41 -32.75
C PRO A 456 -1.20 -20.85 -33.01
N GLN A 457 -1.00 -20.12 -34.10
CA GLN A 457 0.27 -19.46 -34.42
C GLN A 457 0.55 -18.31 -33.45
N TYR A 458 -0.49 -17.52 -33.12
CA TYR A 458 -0.37 -16.48 -32.11
C TYR A 458 -0.13 -17.06 -30.72
N ASP A 459 -0.88 -18.11 -30.31
CA ASP A 459 -0.67 -18.82 -29.05
C ASP A 459 0.79 -19.28 -28.89
N ALA A 460 1.36 -19.89 -29.93
CA ALA A 460 2.75 -20.33 -29.93
C ALA A 460 3.75 -19.15 -29.81
N MET A 461 3.49 -18.05 -30.52
CA MET A 461 4.35 -16.85 -30.43
C MET A 461 4.25 -16.18 -29.06
N ALA A 462 3.05 -16.07 -28.49
CA ALA A 462 2.83 -15.49 -27.17
C ALA A 462 3.51 -16.32 -26.07
N GLN A 463 3.42 -17.66 -26.14
CA GLN A 463 4.11 -18.55 -25.21
C GLN A 463 5.64 -18.39 -25.33
N ALA A 464 6.18 -18.38 -26.54
CA ALA A 464 7.62 -18.18 -26.76
C ALA A 464 8.11 -16.81 -26.22
N SER A 465 7.30 -15.76 -26.37
CA SER A 465 7.61 -14.44 -25.80
C SER A 465 7.65 -14.46 -24.27
N VAL A 466 6.70 -15.13 -23.63
CA VAL A 466 6.68 -15.26 -22.16
C VAL A 466 7.87 -16.08 -21.65
N GLU A 467 8.28 -17.13 -22.39
CA GLU A 467 9.48 -17.91 -22.10
C GLU A 467 10.77 -17.08 -22.20
N ASP A 468 10.92 -16.26 -23.25
CA ASP A 468 12.07 -15.33 -23.38
C ASP A 468 12.14 -14.37 -22.21
N ILE A 469 11.02 -13.72 -21.86
CA ILE A 469 10.95 -12.79 -20.74
C ILE A 469 11.28 -13.48 -19.40
N TYR A 470 10.81 -14.71 -19.20
CA TYR A 470 11.17 -15.49 -18.02
C TYR A 470 12.67 -15.78 -17.97
N ASN A 471 13.27 -16.20 -19.08
CA ASN A 471 14.70 -16.48 -19.17
C ASN A 471 15.55 -15.23 -18.89
N ARG A 472 15.12 -14.05 -19.36
CA ARG A 472 15.74 -12.76 -18.99
C ARG A 472 15.65 -12.51 -17.50
N PHE A 473 14.48 -12.73 -16.88
CA PHE A 473 14.31 -12.56 -15.45
C PHE A 473 15.26 -13.49 -14.66
N ILE A 474 15.32 -14.78 -15.02
CA ILE A 474 16.26 -15.74 -14.43
C ILE A 474 17.70 -15.26 -14.60
N GLY A 475 18.07 -14.75 -15.78
CA GLY A 475 19.39 -14.19 -16.05
C GLY A 475 19.74 -13.01 -15.14
N HIS A 476 18.84 -12.02 -15.02
CA HIS A 476 19.05 -10.89 -14.13
C HIS A 476 19.23 -11.30 -12.67
N VAL A 477 18.43 -12.27 -12.20
CA VAL A 477 18.58 -12.81 -10.84
C VAL A 477 19.90 -13.57 -10.69
N ALA A 478 20.27 -14.40 -11.65
CA ALA A 478 21.52 -15.16 -11.63
C ALA A 478 22.75 -14.25 -11.52
N ASP A 479 22.78 -13.19 -12.35
CA ASP A 479 23.86 -12.21 -12.36
C ASP A 479 23.91 -11.41 -11.03
N ALA A 480 22.76 -10.92 -10.57
CA ALA A 480 22.65 -10.13 -9.34
C ALA A 480 23.00 -10.96 -8.09
N ARG A 481 22.61 -12.22 -8.03
CA ARG A 481 22.78 -13.08 -6.87
C ARG A 481 23.99 -14.00 -6.94
N LYS A 482 24.74 -13.97 -8.05
CA LYS A 482 25.91 -14.83 -8.32
C LYS A 482 25.54 -16.32 -8.17
N LEU A 483 24.38 -16.68 -8.69
CA LEU A 483 23.85 -18.04 -8.76
C LEU A 483 23.86 -18.50 -10.22
N THR A 484 23.81 -19.84 -10.45
CA THR A 484 23.59 -20.33 -11.80
C THR A 484 22.12 -20.17 -12.22
N PRO A 485 21.81 -19.97 -13.51
CA PRO A 485 20.43 -19.90 -13.99
C PRO A 485 19.59 -21.12 -13.57
N GLU A 486 20.19 -22.32 -13.55
CA GLU A 486 19.53 -23.56 -13.13
C GLU A 486 19.13 -23.46 -11.64
N ARG A 487 20.05 -22.98 -10.77
CA ARG A 487 19.77 -22.81 -9.34
C ARG A 487 18.68 -21.75 -9.11
N VAL A 488 18.72 -20.66 -9.85
CA VAL A 488 17.65 -19.64 -9.80
C VAL A 488 16.33 -20.27 -10.22
N ASN A 489 16.29 -21.03 -11.32
CA ASN A 489 15.08 -21.69 -11.79
C ASN A 489 14.50 -22.70 -10.78
N GLU A 490 15.33 -23.40 -10.00
CA GLU A 490 14.88 -24.30 -8.92
C GLU A 490 14.11 -23.56 -7.82
N ILE A 491 14.59 -22.39 -7.40
CA ILE A 491 14.00 -21.60 -6.30
C ILE A 491 12.98 -20.57 -6.77
N ALA A 492 12.87 -20.35 -8.08
CA ALA A 492 11.95 -19.45 -8.74
C ALA A 492 10.59 -20.12 -9.03
N GLN A 493 10.28 -20.37 -10.29
CA GLN A 493 9.04 -21.00 -10.74
C GLN A 493 7.77 -20.27 -10.29
N GLY A 494 7.87 -18.97 -10.01
CA GLY A 494 6.78 -18.17 -9.48
C GLY A 494 6.52 -18.33 -7.99
N ARG A 495 7.36 -19.04 -7.23
CA ARG A 495 7.17 -19.29 -5.81
C ARG A 495 7.42 -18.04 -4.98
N VAL A 496 6.55 -17.84 -4.00
CA VAL A 496 6.62 -16.73 -3.04
C VAL A 496 7.38 -17.18 -1.80
N TRP A 497 8.18 -16.28 -1.24
CA TRP A 497 9.00 -16.52 -0.06
C TRP A 497 8.84 -15.36 0.95
N VAL A 498 8.89 -15.67 2.25
CA VAL A 498 9.14 -14.65 3.27
C VAL A 498 10.62 -14.26 3.28
N GLY A 499 10.93 -13.04 3.73
CA GLY A 499 12.29 -12.50 3.79
C GLY A 499 13.28 -13.41 4.50
N GLY A 500 12.84 -14.06 5.60
CA GLY A 500 13.64 -15.04 6.31
C GLY A 500 14.12 -16.20 5.44
N THR A 501 13.22 -16.80 4.65
CA THR A 501 13.56 -17.87 3.70
C THR A 501 14.33 -17.33 2.48
N ALA A 502 13.94 -16.16 1.98
CA ALA A 502 14.63 -15.53 0.85
C ALA A 502 16.11 -15.26 1.15
N HIS A 503 16.43 -14.84 2.37
CA HIS A 503 17.81 -14.67 2.84
C HIS A 503 18.58 -16.01 2.83
N GLN A 504 17.98 -17.10 3.32
CA GLN A 504 18.60 -18.43 3.29
C GLN A 504 18.85 -18.92 1.84
N LEU A 505 17.96 -18.56 0.90
CA LEU A 505 18.06 -18.85 -0.52
C LEU A 505 19.01 -17.91 -1.27
N LYS A 506 19.61 -16.92 -0.60
CA LYS A 506 20.46 -15.87 -1.16
C LYS A 506 19.74 -14.93 -2.14
N LEU A 507 18.42 -14.83 -2.05
CA LEU A 507 17.64 -13.85 -2.79
C LEU A 507 17.69 -12.45 -2.11
N VAL A 508 18.00 -12.41 -0.81
CA VAL A 508 18.20 -11.21 0.00
C VAL A 508 19.59 -11.29 0.63
N ASP A 509 20.27 -10.15 0.78
CA ASP A 509 21.63 -10.09 1.34
C ASP A 509 21.63 -9.95 2.86
N ARG A 510 20.73 -9.11 3.40
CA ARG A 510 20.73 -8.74 4.82
C ARG A 510 19.32 -8.46 5.32
N PHE A 511 19.13 -8.67 6.61
CA PHE A 511 17.96 -8.14 7.31
C PHE A 511 18.19 -6.68 7.69
N GLY A 512 17.12 -5.88 7.62
CA GLY A 512 17.10 -4.48 8.01
C GLY A 512 16.09 -3.66 7.21
N GLY A 513 15.79 -2.46 7.75
CA GLY A 513 14.85 -1.51 7.20
C GLY A 513 15.47 -0.55 6.18
N ILE A 514 14.75 0.54 5.91
CA ILE A 514 15.21 1.57 4.98
C ILE A 514 16.41 2.35 5.58
N GLU A 515 16.46 2.51 6.89
CA GLU A 515 17.54 3.21 7.59
C GLU A 515 18.88 2.46 7.43
N ASP A 516 18.84 1.11 7.51
CA ASP A 516 20.01 0.26 7.29
C ASP A 516 20.48 0.32 5.84
N ALA A 517 19.54 0.35 4.89
CA ALA A 517 19.84 0.49 3.47
C ALA A 517 20.45 1.85 3.15
N ILE A 518 19.95 2.94 3.74
CA ILE A 518 20.52 4.30 3.60
C ILE A 518 21.94 4.34 4.19
N ALA A 519 22.14 3.76 5.37
CA ALA A 519 23.45 3.70 6.00
C ALA A 519 24.47 2.88 5.18
N ASP A 520 24.05 1.76 4.58
CA ASP A 520 24.93 0.96 3.68
C ASP A 520 25.25 1.71 2.39
N ALA A 521 24.25 2.40 1.79
CA ALA A 521 24.44 3.23 0.60
C ALA A 521 25.43 4.38 0.88
N ALA A 522 25.23 5.11 2.00
CA ALA A 522 26.14 6.16 2.45
C ALA A 522 27.57 5.65 2.66
N LYS A 523 27.71 4.48 3.32
CA LYS A 523 29.02 3.84 3.54
C LYS A 523 29.72 3.48 2.23
N ARG A 524 28.99 2.95 1.24
CA ARG A 524 29.52 2.62 -0.09
C ARG A 524 29.99 3.85 -0.82
N ALA A 525 29.26 4.96 -0.69
CA ALA A 525 29.63 6.26 -1.26
C ALA A 525 30.64 7.05 -0.38
N LYS A 526 31.07 6.51 0.77
CA LYS A 526 31.99 7.13 1.74
C LYS A 526 31.48 8.46 2.29
N LEU A 527 30.16 8.58 2.46
CA LEU A 527 29.50 9.75 3.05
C LEU A 527 29.55 9.71 4.58
N SER A 528 29.49 10.88 5.20
CA SER A 528 29.49 11.05 6.65
C SER A 528 28.73 12.31 7.06
N GLY A 529 28.34 12.42 8.33
CA GLY A 529 27.59 13.57 8.84
C GLY A 529 26.23 13.71 8.18
N SER A 530 25.83 14.93 7.85
CA SER A 530 24.54 15.24 7.19
C SER A 530 24.41 14.58 5.82
N ASP A 531 25.50 14.48 5.07
CA ASP A 531 25.49 13.93 3.70
C ASP A 531 25.14 12.43 3.68
N ALA A 532 25.37 11.72 4.80
CA ALA A 532 24.96 10.32 4.93
C ALA A 532 23.44 10.13 5.07
N GLY A 533 22.65 11.21 5.17
CA GLY A 533 21.21 11.21 5.26
C GLY A 533 20.51 11.01 3.91
N PRO A 534 19.17 10.85 3.94
CA PRO A 534 18.36 10.69 2.75
C PRO A 534 18.06 12.01 2.04
N HIS A 535 17.87 11.92 0.72
CA HIS A 535 17.21 12.89 -0.13
C HIS A 535 16.10 12.17 -0.90
N TYR A 536 14.85 12.43 -0.56
CA TYR A 536 13.70 11.72 -1.13
C TYR A 536 13.26 12.35 -2.45
N PHE A 537 13.20 11.53 -3.50
CA PHE A 537 12.63 11.87 -4.80
C PHE A 537 11.22 11.30 -4.87
N ASP A 538 10.25 12.09 -4.44
CA ASP A 538 8.84 11.70 -4.50
C ASP A 538 8.22 12.19 -5.84
N PRO A 539 7.36 11.39 -6.50
CA PRO A 539 6.65 11.84 -7.69
C PRO A 539 5.75 13.03 -7.34
N GLU A 540 5.88 14.09 -8.11
CA GLU A 540 5.04 15.28 -7.93
C GLU A 540 3.62 15.02 -8.45
N GLY A 541 2.61 15.20 -7.59
CA GLY A 541 1.23 15.32 -8.03
C GLY A 541 1.06 16.51 -9.01
N SER A 542 0.01 16.47 -9.86
CA SER A 542 -0.25 17.58 -10.78
C SER A 542 -0.35 18.92 -10.01
N ARG A 543 0.04 20.04 -10.64
CA ARG A 543 -0.05 21.37 -10.01
C ARG A 543 -1.48 21.66 -9.53
N ILE A 544 -2.47 21.19 -10.26
CA ILE A 544 -3.89 21.34 -9.92
C ILE A 544 -4.26 20.48 -8.71
N SER A 545 -3.80 19.22 -8.64
CA SER A 545 -4.04 18.36 -7.48
C SER A 545 -3.39 18.90 -6.22
N ARG A 546 -2.19 19.52 -6.32
CA ARG A 546 -1.54 20.19 -5.18
C ARG A 546 -2.34 21.40 -4.68
N VAL A 547 -2.85 22.24 -5.59
CA VAL A 547 -3.69 23.39 -5.23
C VAL A 547 -5.01 22.93 -4.60
N LEU A 548 -5.64 21.89 -5.15
CA LEU A 548 -6.86 21.31 -4.59
C LEU A 548 -6.60 20.61 -3.26
N GLN A 549 -5.49 19.93 -3.10
CA GLN A 549 -5.07 19.36 -1.82
C GLN A 549 -4.80 20.44 -0.75
N MET A 550 -4.25 21.60 -1.17
CA MET A 550 -4.14 22.78 -0.28
C MET A 550 -5.51 23.38 0.07
N LEU A 551 -6.48 23.31 -0.84
CA LEU A 551 -7.83 23.81 -0.62
C LEU A 551 -8.72 22.80 0.14
N SER A 552 -8.51 21.50 -0.07
CA SER A 552 -9.21 20.40 0.61
C SER A 552 -8.53 19.95 1.91
N ALA A 553 -7.29 20.34 2.15
CA ALA A 553 -6.67 20.31 3.47
C ALA A 553 -7.33 21.38 4.35
N ASP A 554 -8.65 21.39 4.33
CA ASP A 554 -9.44 22.08 5.33
C ASP A 554 -9.18 21.34 6.65
N ASP A 555 -8.32 21.93 7.49
CA ASP A 555 -8.33 21.72 8.92
C ASP A 555 -9.66 22.32 9.44
N GLY A 556 -10.77 21.91 8.86
CA GLY A 556 -12.09 22.08 9.43
C GLY A 556 -12.05 21.32 10.73
N ASP A 557 -12.26 22.07 11.79
CA ASP A 557 -12.33 21.63 13.17
C ASP A 557 -12.67 20.14 13.25
N GLU A 558 -11.85 19.36 13.94
CA GLU A 558 -12.09 17.94 14.24
C GLU A 558 -13.51 17.71 14.78
N GLU A 559 -14.12 18.71 15.42
CA GLU A 559 -15.54 18.74 15.82
C GLU A 559 -16.53 18.56 14.66
N THR A 560 -16.23 19.03 13.43
CA THR A 560 -17.19 18.91 12.31
C THR A 560 -17.07 17.55 11.58
N ARG A 561 -16.02 16.75 11.82
CA ARG A 561 -15.82 15.42 11.22
C ARG A 561 -16.42 14.26 12.02
N LEU A 562 -17.00 14.49 13.19
CA LEU A 562 -17.76 13.45 13.93
C LEU A 562 -18.89 12.81 13.11
N GLY A 563 -19.34 13.42 12.01
CA GLY A 563 -20.37 12.86 11.12
C GLY A 563 -19.88 11.94 10.01
N ALA A 564 -18.57 11.84 9.75
CA ALA A 564 -18.01 11.10 8.61
C ALA A 564 -17.09 9.92 9.02
N ARG A 565 -16.90 9.66 10.32
CA ARG A 565 -16.18 8.46 10.76
C ARG A 565 -16.96 7.24 10.29
N THR A 566 -16.39 6.45 9.40
CA THR A 566 -16.92 5.11 9.13
C THR A 566 -16.86 4.37 10.46
N ALA A 567 -18.03 4.00 10.99
CA ALA A 567 -18.09 3.32 12.28
C ALA A 567 -17.15 2.10 12.26
N ALA A 568 -16.19 2.08 13.19
CA ALA A 568 -15.32 0.95 13.39
C ALA A 568 -16.16 -0.32 13.63
N PRO A 569 -15.75 -1.48 13.13
CA PRO A 569 -16.41 -2.73 13.49
C PRO A 569 -16.35 -2.90 15.00
N ARG A 570 -17.51 -3.12 15.65
CA ARG A 570 -17.58 -3.29 17.11
C ARG A 570 -17.85 -4.74 17.54
N ASP A 571 -18.07 -5.61 16.59
CA ASP A 571 -18.38 -7.03 16.79
C ASP A 571 -18.03 -7.87 15.55
N TRP A 572 -18.09 -9.20 15.68
CA TRP A 572 -17.81 -10.14 14.59
C TRP A 572 -18.72 -9.97 13.37
N LEU A 573 -19.94 -9.49 13.54
CA LEU A 573 -20.89 -9.31 12.44
C LEU A 573 -20.53 -8.05 11.63
N SER A 574 -20.14 -6.98 12.30
CA SER A 574 -19.68 -5.76 11.63
C SER A 574 -18.34 -5.95 10.91
N LEU A 575 -17.43 -6.81 11.43
CA LEU A 575 -16.25 -7.28 10.69
C LEU A 575 -16.60 -7.96 9.38
N THR A 576 -17.71 -8.69 9.34
CA THR A 576 -18.21 -9.35 8.12
C THR A 576 -18.51 -8.33 7.03
N ALA A 577 -19.16 -7.22 7.38
CA ALA A 577 -19.47 -6.14 6.44
C ALA A 577 -18.20 -5.47 5.88
N LEU A 578 -17.19 -5.25 6.72
CA LEU A 578 -15.89 -4.71 6.28
C LEU A 578 -15.20 -5.67 5.30
N ARG A 579 -15.12 -6.96 5.64
CA ARG A 579 -14.53 -8.00 4.77
C ARG A 579 -15.27 -8.15 3.45
N GLN A 580 -16.61 -8.03 3.46
CA GLN A 580 -17.40 -8.07 2.25
C GLN A 580 -17.09 -6.90 1.31
N ARG A 581 -16.90 -5.69 1.84
CA ARG A 581 -16.47 -4.51 1.06
C ARG A 581 -15.08 -4.71 0.45
N GLN A 582 -14.12 -5.18 1.26
CA GLN A 582 -12.75 -5.47 0.80
C GLN A 582 -12.74 -6.55 -0.29
N TRP A 583 -13.52 -7.62 -0.12
CA TRP A 583 -13.65 -8.68 -1.12
C TRP A 583 -14.22 -8.14 -2.44
N THR A 584 -15.28 -7.32 -2.37
CA THR A 584 -15.89 -6.72 -3.56
C THR A 584 -14.89 -5.84 -4.30
N ALA A 585 -14.14 -4.99 -3.59
CA ALA A 585 -13.12 -4.13 -4.19
C ALA A 585 -12.02 -4.94 -4.90
N ARG A 586 -11.54 -6.02 -4.27
CA ARG A 586 -10.54 -6.92 -4.88
C ARG A 586 -11.08 -7.62 -6.12
N ALA A 587 -12.30 -8.17 -6.06
CA ALA A 587 -12.91 -8.84 -7.21
C ALA A 587 -13.05 -7.92 -8.42
N LEU A 588 -13.38 -6.66 -8.18
CA LEU A 588 -13.46 -5.62 -9.22
C LEU A 588 -12.11 -5.28 -9.82
N HIS A 589 -11.12 -5.08 -8.96
CA HIS A 589 -9.75 -4.82 -9.39
C HIS A 589 -9.21 -5.97 -10.26
N ASP A 590 -9.40 -7.23 -9.85
CA ASP A 590 -8.95 -8.41 -10.60
C ASP A 590 -9.62 -8.52 -11.98
N LEU A 591 -10.94 -8.29 -12.05
CA LEU A 591 -11.67 -8.31 -13.32
C LEU A 591 -11.25 -7.18 -14.25
N ARG A 592 -11.03 -6.00 -13.72
CA ARG A 592 -10.51 -4.86 -14.49
C ARG A 592 -9.11 -5.13 -15.00
N ALA A 593 -8.22 -5.64 -14.13
CA ALA A 593 -6.88 -6.03 -14.51
C ALA A 593 -6.85 -7.09 -15.62
N LEU A 594 -7.84 -8.00 -15.68
CA LEU A 594 -7.97 -8.97 -16.76
C LEU A 594 -8.24 -8.31 -18.12
N VAL A 595 -9.03 -7.23 -18.15
CA VAL A 595 -9.49 -6.59 -19.40
C VAL A 595 -8.56 -5.46 -19.84
N GLU A 596 -8.08 -4.63 -18.90
CA GLU A 596 -7.33 -3.40 -19.17
C GLU A 596 -5.83 -3.51 -18.86
N GLY A 597 -5.40 -4.58 -18.17
CA GLY A 597 -4.02 -4.73 -17.72
C GLY A 597 -3.03 -5.08 -18.84
N PRO A 598 -1.72 -4.95 -18.58
CA PRO A 598 -0.68 -5.27 -19.55
C PRO A 598 -0.72 -6.74 -19.96
N ALA A 599 -0.41 -7.01 -21.22
CA ALA A 599 -0.50 -8.36 -21.78
C ALA A 599 0.49 -9.34 -21.13
N VAL A 600 1.70 -8.88 -20.77
CA VAL A 600 2.73 -9.69 -20.10
C VAL A 600 3.04 -9.12 -18.72
N ARG A 601 2.90 -9.96 -17.71
CA ARG A 601 2.96 -9.56 -16.31
C ARG A 601 4.00 -10.36 -15.51
N ALA A 602 4.72 -9.62 -14.70
CA ALA A 602 5.47 -10.12 -13.57
C ALA A 602 4.74 -9.66 -12.29
N ASP A 603 3.61 -10.30 -11.94
CA ASP A 603 2.71 -9.92 -10.86
C ASP A 603 2.50 -11.08 -9.87
N CYS A 604 2.26 -10.76 -8.59
CA CYS A 604 2.05 -11.71 -7.50
C CYS A 604 0.65 -11.54 -6.91
N LEU A 605 -0.29 -12.38 -7.30
CA LEU A 605 -1.66 -12.34 -6.80
C LEU A 605 -1.73 -12.61 -5.29
N GLU A 606 -0.97 -13.59 -4.81
CA GLU A 606 -0.92 -13.98 -3.40
C GLU A 606 -0.44 -12.85 -2.51
N CYS A 607 0.50 -12.04 -3.00
CA CYS A 607 1.10 -10.93 -2.25
C CYS A 607 0.11 -9.80 -1.95
N ARG A 608 -0.89 -9.60 -2.80
CA ARG A 608 -1.90 -8.53 -2.67
C ARG A 608 -2.74 -8.63 -1.41
N GLY A 609 -2.78 -9.81 -0.77
CA GLY A 609 -3.51 -10.04 0.48
C GLY A 609 -2.80 -9.52 1.74
N PHE A 610 -1.50 -9.21 1.65
CA PHE A 610 -0.62 -9.00 2.80
C PHE A 610 0.16 -7.68 2.75
N GLY A 611 0.05 -6.93 1.65
CA GLY A 611 0.60 -5.58 1.53
C GLY A 611 -0.34 -4.51 2.06
N ALA A 612 0.04 -3.25 1.86
CA ALA A 612 -0.84 -2.13 2.17
C ALA A 612 -2.19 -2.27 1.45
N PRO A 613 -3.30 -1.84 2.07
CA PRO A 613 -4.63 -1.88 1.45
C PRO A 613 -4.67 -1.11 0.13
N VAL A 614 -5.49 -1.61 -0.82
CA VAL A 614 -5.67 -0.95 -2.12
C VAL A 614 -6.30 0.44 -1.91
N PRO A 615 -5.76 1.52 -2.53
CA PRO A 615 -6.25 2.87 -2.34
C PRO A 615 -7.73 3.05 -2.70
N ALA A 616 -8.48 3.79 -1.89
CA ALA A 616 -9.90 4.07 -2.06
C ALA A 616 -10.31 4.80 -3.38
N PRO A 617 -9.46 5.62 -4.05
CA PRO A 617 -9.81 6.25 -5.32
C PRO A 617 -10.10 5.30 -6.47
N GLU A 618 -9.60 4.07 -6.43
CA GLU A 618 -9.91 3.06 -7.44
C GLU A 618 -11.34 2.53 -7.32
N ALA A 619 -11.89 2.45 -6.13
CA ALA A 619 -13.26 1.98 -5.91
C ALA A 619 -14.33 2.84 -6.61
N ALA A 620 -14.10 4.14 -6.79
CA ALA A 620 -15.02 5.04 -7.49
C ALA A 620 -14.92 4.89 -9.03
N LYS A 621 -13.73 4.62 -9.56
CA LYS A 621 -13.53 4.28 -10.98
C LYS A 621 -14.17 2.93 -11.32
N ASP A 622 -14.09 1.98 -10.38
CA ASP A 622 -14.65 0.64 -10.52
C ASP A 622 -16.18 0.62 -10.50
N ALA A 623 -16.85 1.53 -9.79
CA ALA A 623 -18.31 1.64 -9.79
C ALA A 623 -18.88 2.00 -11.19
N GLY A 624 -18.22 2.90 -11.91
CA GLY A 624 -18.59 3.26 -13.30
C GLY A 624 -18.34 2.13 -14.29
N TRP A 625 -17.27 1.38 -14.11
CA TRP A 625 -16.93 0.22 -14.92
C TRP A 625 -17.89 -0.95 -14.67
N LEU A 626 -18.29 -1.20 -13.41
CA LEU A 626 -19.32 -2.18 -13.06
C LEU A 626 -20.66 -1.93 -13.74
N ALA A 627 -21.10 -0.67 -13.79
CA ALA A 627 -22.34 -0.35 -14.45
C ALA A 627 -22.27 -0.68 -15.95
N ARG A 628 -21.12 -0.47 -16.60
CA ARG A 628 -20.86 -0.85 -17.99
C ARG A 628 -20.80 -2.37 -18.17
N LEU A 629 -20.12 -3.08 -17.26
CA LEU A 629 -20.05 -4.54 -17.28
C LEU A 629 -21.42 -5.17 -17.03
N ALA A 630 -22.19 -4.66 -16.06
CA ALA A 630 -23.55 -5.14 -15.80
C ALA A 630 -24.50 -4.87 -16.97
N ALA A 631 -24.37 -3.74 -17.65
CA ALA A 631 -25.12 -3.45 -18.86
C ALA A 631 -24.74 -4.40 -20.01
N PHE A 632 -23.44 -4.68 -20.17
CA PHE A 632 -22.94 -5.65 -21.15
C PHE A 632 -23.42 -7.07 -20.86
N VAL A 633 -23.31 -7.53 -19.61
CA VAL A 633 -23.79 -8.88 -19.19
C VAL A 633 -25.32 -9.02 -19.31
N LYS A 634 -26.09 -7.95 -19.10
CA LYS A 634 -27.54 -7.96 -19.34
C LYS A 634 -27.89 -8.00 -20.83
N ALA A 635 -27.01 -7.50 -21.69
CA ALA A 635 -27.19 -7.54 -23.14
C ALA A 635 -26.78 -8.89 -23.75
N LEU A 636 -25.95 -9.68 -23.06
CA LEU A 636 -25.59 -11.07 -23.37
C LEU A 636 -26.67 -12.04 -22.87
#